data_dc980d0b7e2aeccaeee1e160a1d2ab30
#
_entry.id   dc980d0b7e2aeccaeee1e160a1d2ab30
#
_cell.length_a   1.000
_cell.length_b   1.000
_cell.length_c   1.000
_cell.angle_alpha   90.00
_cell.angle_beta   90.00
_cell.angle_gamma   90.00
#
_symmetry.space_group_name_H-M   'P 1'
#
loop_
_entity.id
_entity.type
_entity.pdbx_description
1 polymer ?
#
loop_
_entity_poly.entity_id
_entity_poly.type
_entity_poly.pdbx_seq_one_letter_code
_entity_poly.pdbx_strand_id
1 'polypeptide(L)'
;MADSNDTIAELIHQLKSGAVLVKHKPSGKKYSRQFFLHEREGYITYDRSYKFHGKPRTYNLHDIDEVRTGFEAQTFDQLIKNHKLKSDDQDRAFSIIYDNHRKGVHCMAPDIKTRDAWVTGLQHLISQRSQKRQYHLIGEDNWILEFFHAADKNKSNTLSKKECRDLLVRCLNVEMSDNMFEQMFNKIKKTRNNALNPDEFLIFFKMLTRRKDLYEIMKQNVKYGYQQPMESISMDKNELLHFLRLTKNENTKHINNLDEVQKLLDEFELNAEFREKGVLGLDGFRNMLLSRNFDITESAYSRQIYQDMTRPICDYYINTSHNTYLFYSQVSGESNPEAYNRVLLMGCRAVEFDCYDGPDGKPIVKHAFTLVKPCSFESIIRRLQPNLFKASPYPVIFNIENHCSLPQQKQMAHILKTYLGDQLVTKHLPNRDPLIAPSPEDLKFKVLVRSVPRKSDEKFEEDEDNENSTWNPLRKNVEPELAELFLYFENVPYRDYGFAKANYSPYHSSSLAEKTFLKHAENEPLDLILQTTWRLLRVYPDGLRQDSSNLDPISAWNFGVQMAALNYQTDDDRMALYYGKFRDNGCCGYILKPEYLINVEETRFNPLNTQINFDYPQTLTITIISGQFLPRSSAKSKDIPDPYVRISTHGLLCDQKVVKTQVVQNNGFDPVWNETFEFPIKFPQMCLIFFSVLDYDSMSADDRLAYFSAPVTMIQAGYRHITLRANNNDETHSTLFVYVDIQNHNN
;
A
#
# COMPACT_ATOMS: atom_id res chain seq x y z
N MET A 1 -5.32 28.64 20.95
CA MET A 1 -5.96 27.90 19.82
C MET A 1 -6.72 28.81 18.84
N ALA A 2 -7.23 29.98 19.19
CA ALA A 2 -7.89 30.92 18.26
C ALA A 2 -6.88 31.55 17.26
N ASP A 3 -5.73 32.03 17.73
CA ASP A 3 -4.73 32.71 16.88
C ASP A 3 -4.11 31.82 15.76
N SER A 4 -4.07 30.50 15.94
CA SER A 4 -3.51 29.59 14.94
C SER A 4 -4.47 29.33 13.76
N ASN A 5 -5.77 29.35 14.00
CA ASN A 5 -6.79 29.12 12.96
C ASN A 5 -6.94 30.33 12.03
N ASP A 6 -6.85 31.55 12.55
CA ASP A 6 -6.90 32.78 11.75
C ASP A 6 -5.72 32.87 10.80
N THR A 7 -4.51 32.48 11.26
CA THR A 7 -3.32 32.44 10.41
C THR A 7 -3.44 31.43 9.27
N ILE A 8 -4.02 30.23 9.53
CA ILE A 8 -4.22 29.21 8.49
C ILE A 8 -5.26 29.65 7.46
N ALA A 9 -6.35 30.29 7.88
CA ALA A 9 -7.37 30.83 6.97
C ALA A 9 -6.78 31.87 6.02
N GLU A 10 -5.89 32.74 6.51
CA GLU A 10 -5.16 33.70 5.68
C GLU A 10 -4.25 33.03 4.64
N LEU A 11 -3.51 31.96 5.06
CA LEU A 11 -2.65 31.20 4.13
C LEU A 11 -3.48 30.55 3.02
N ILE A 12 -4.59 29.91 3.35
CA ILE A 12 -5.51 29.30 2.36
C ILE A 12 -6.07 30.36 1.42
N HIS A 13 -6.43 31.53 1.92
CA HIS A 13 -6.88 32.65 1.10
C HIS A 13 -5.78 33.11 0.11
N GLN A 14 -4.52 33.15 0.53
CA GLN A 14 -3.39 33.48 -0.35
C GLN A 14 -3.24 32.42 -1.46
N LEU A 15 -3.35 31.14 -1.15
CA LEU A 15 -3.28 30.06 -2.15
C LEU A 15 -4.43 30.16 -3.17
N LYS A 16 -5.63 30.56 -2.73
CA LYS A 16 -6.81 30.78 -3.62
C LYS A 16 -6.61 31.97 -4.53
N SER A 17 -6.00 33.04 -4.03
CA SER A 17 -5.65 34.23 -4.81
C SER A 17 -4.56 33.92 -5.85
N GLY A 18 -3.82 32.86 -5.66
CA GLY A 18 -2.81 32.33 -6.54
C GLY A 18 -1.45 33.05 -6.45
N ALA A 19 -0.44 32.42 -7.02
CA ALA A 19 0.91 32.97 -7.10
C ALA A 19 1.63 32.57 -8.39
N VAL A 20 2.50 33.43 -8.87
CA VAL A 20 3.41 33.11 -9.98
C VAL A 20 4.60 32.30 -9.43
N LEU A 21 4.65 31.03 -9.77
CA LEU A 21 5.74 30.12 -9.39
C LEU A 21 6.56 29.75 -10.63
N VAL A 22 7.87 29.63 -10.47
CA VAL A 22 8.76 29.16 -11.54
C VAL A 22 8.94 27.65 -11.41
N LYS A 23 8.29 26.91 -12.31
CA LYS A 23 8.42 25.45 -12.38
C LYS A 23 9.70 25.05 -13.07
N HIS A 24 10.51 24.20 -12.44
CA HIS A 24 11.74 23.65 -12.97
C HIS A 24 11.54 22.21 -13.50
N LYS A 25 12.29 21.87 -14.55
CA LYS A 25 12.41 20.50 -15.07
C LYS A 25 13.84 19.96 -14.92
N PRO A 26 14.05 18.65 -14.83
CA PRO A 26 15.39 18.04 -14.79
C PRO A 26 16.30 18.48 -15.95
N SER A 27 15.72 18.72 -17.14
CA SER A 27 16.44 19.23 -18.32
C SER A 27 16.96 20.67 -18.17
N GLY A 28 16.67 21.35 -17.07
CA GLY A 28 17.00 22.74 -16.81
C GLY A 28 16.06 23.74 -17.48
N LYS A 29 15.02 23.30 -18.16
CA LYS A 29 13.96 24.20 -18.63
C LYS A 29 13.15 24.70 -17.45
N LYS A 30 12.87 26.01 -17.44
CA LYS A 30 12.05 26.67 -16.42
C LYS A 30 10.85 27.35 -17.05
N TYR A 31 9.73 27.37 -16.33
CA TYR A 31 8.47 27.91 -16.78
C TYR A 31 7.80 28.69 -15.66
N SER A 32 7.57 29.98 -15.87
CA SER A 32 6.74 30.78 -14.98
C SER A 32 5.27 30.42 -15.21
N ARG A 33 4.54 30.13 -14.13
CA ARG A 33 3.14 29.69 -14.17
C ARG A 33 2.38 30.28 -13.00
N GLN A 34 1.15 30.72 -13.28
CA GLN A 34 0.23 31.14 -12.24
C GLN A 34 -0.44 29.88 -11.65
N PHE A 35 -0.20 29.61 -10.36
CA PHE A 35 -0.81 28.51 -9.63
C PHE A 35 -1.98 29.02 -8.79
N PHE A 36 -3.05 28.21 -8.69
CA PHE A 36 -4.24 28.50 -7.90
C PHE A 36 -4.67 27.25 -7.12
N LEU A 37 -5.14 27.48 -5.90
CA LEU A 37 -5.82 26.47 -5.10
C LEU A 37 -7.34 26.59 -5.31
N HIS A 38 -7.97 25.48 -5.65
CA HIS A 38 -9.41 25.29 -5.66
C HIS A 38 -9.79 24.44 -4.45
N GLU A 39 -9.96 25.10 -3.30
CA GLU A 39 -10.09 24.43 -2.01
C GLU A 39 -11.34 23.55 -1.92
N ARG A 40 -12.50 24.04 -2.38
CA ARG A 40 -13.77 23.31 -2.35
C ARG A 40 -13.73 22.07 -3.23
N GLU A 41 -13.20 22.22 -4.43
CA GLU A 41 -13.06 21.14 -5.41
C GLU A 41 -11.87 20.22 -5.13
N GLY A 42 -10.97 20.64 -4.27
CA GLY A 42 -9.89 19.81 -3.78
C GLY A 42 -8.68 19.61 -4.68
N TYR A 43 -8.34 20.61 -5.52
CA TYR A 43 -7.20 20.51 -6.41
C TYR A 43 -6.43 21.84 -6.57
N ILE A 44 -5.21 21.72 -7.10
CA ILE A 44 -4.38 22.84 -7.53
C ILE A 44 -4.35 22.86 -9.06
N THR A 45 -4.42 24.04 -9.66
CA THR A 45 -4.22 24.22 -11.11
C THR A 45 -3.08 25.17 -11.41
N TYR A 46 -2.53 25.04 -12.60
CA TYR A 46 -1.77 26.11 -13.23
C TYR A 46 -2.07 26.22 -14.73
N ASP A 47 -2.03 27.45 -15.26
CA ASP A 47 -2.31 27.73 -16.66
C ASP A 47 -1.15 27.25 -17.55
N ARG A 48 -1.49 26.65 -18.69
CA ARG A 48 -0.53 26.39 -19.77
C ARG A 48 -0.27 27.69 -20.53
N SER A 49 0.94 27.84 -21.12
CA SER A 49 1.29 29.02 -21.86
C SER A 49 0.29 29.30 -22.99
N TYR A 50 0.05 30.58 -23.30
CA TYR A 50 -0.83 31.13 -24.34
C TYR A 50 -0.64 30.52 -25.76
N LYS A 51 0.48 29.86 -26.04
CA LYS A 51 0.79 29.23 -27.35
C LYS A 51 0.12 27.87 -27.57
N PHE A 52 -0.49 27.27 -26.55
CA PHE A 52 -1.22 26.01 -26.67
C PHE A 52 -2.57 26.17 -25.99
N HIS A 53 -3.64 26.13 -26.76
CA HIS A 53 -5.04 26.05 -26.30
C HIS A 53 -5.28 24.72 -25.55
N GLY A 54 -4.49 24.45 -24.51
CA GLY A 54 -4.56 23.25 -23.71
C GLY A 54 -5.27 23.51 -22.39
N LYS A 55 -6.06 22.52 -21.93
CA LYS A 55 -6.68 22.54 -20.60
C LYS A 55 -5.64 22.83 -19.51
N PRO A 56 -5.98 23.58 -18.44
CA PRO A 56 -5.12 23.73 -17.26
C PRO A 56 -4.64 22.37 -16.76
N ARG A 57 -3.44 22.32 -16.19
CA ARG A 57 -2.98 21.09 -15.55
C ARG A 57 -3.44 21.09 -14.10
N THR A 58 -4.13 20.02 -13.72
CA THR A 58 -4.72 19.84 -12.40
C THR A 58 -3.92 18.83 -11.59
N TYR A 59 -3.78 19.07 -10.29
CA TYR A 59 -3.24 18.15 -9.30
C TYR A 59 -4.25 18.06 -8.16
N ASN A 60 -4.87 16.90 -7.99
CA ASN A 60 -5.80 16.70 -6.89
C ASN A 60 -5.01 16.64 -5.57
N LEU A 61 -5.54 17.27 -4.53
CA LEU A 61 -4.89 17.30 -3.22
C LEU A 61 -4.78 15.90 -2.59
N HIS A 62 -5.66 14.97 -2.99
CA HIS A 62 -5.61 13.59 -2.50
C HIS A 62 -4.47 12.76 -3.12
N ASP A 63 -3.99 13.15 -4.31
CA ASP A 63 -2.86 12.51 -4.98
C ASP A 63 -1.51 13.04 -4.49
N ILE A 64 -1.50 14.10 -3.66
CA ILE A 64 -0.27 14.70 -3.14
C ILE A 64 0.17 13.93 -1.90
N ASP A 65 1.36 13.34 -1.98
CA ASP A 65 1.96 12.57 -0.90
C ASP A 65 2.61 13.47 0.15
N GLU A 66 3.37 14.48 -0.31
CA GLU A 66 4.07 15.39 0.59
C GLU A 66 4.48 16.70 -0.11
N VAL A 67 4.72 17.75 0.69
CA VAL A 67 5.29 19.03 0.24
C VAL A 67 6.57 19.31 1.01
N ARG A 68 7.69 19.47 0.28
CA ARG A 68 9.04 19.66 0.83
C ARG A 68 9.55 21.07 0.57
N THR A 69 10.22 21.64 1.54
CA THR A 69 10.93 22.93 1.40
C THR A 69 12.33 22.71 0.86
N GLY A 70 12.90 23.76 0.24
CA GLY A 70 14.28 23.75 -0.20
C GLY A 70 14.55 22.84 -1.42
N PHE A 71 15.80 22.42 -1.55
CA PHE A 71 16.27 21.59 -2.66
C PHE A 71 16.11 20.07 -2.42
N GLU A 72 15.07 19.68 -1.71
CA GLU A 72 14.81 18.29 -1.34
C GLU A 72 14.19 17.45 -2.46
N ALA A 73 14.67 17.60 -3.71
CA ALA A 73 14.30 16.77 -4.85
C ALA A 73 15.49 16.56 -5.81
N GLN A 74 15.58 15.37 -6.42
CA GLN A 74 16.66 15.03 -7.37
C GLN A 74 16.79 16.02 -8.53
N THR A 75 15.68 16.60 -8.96
CA THR A 75 15.68 17.67 -9.98
C THR A 75 16.56 18.85 -9.57
N PHE A 76 16.50 19.25 -8.31
CA PHE A 76 17.32 20.37 -7.82
C PHE A 76 18.82 19.99 -7.75
N ASP A 77 19.17 18.76 -7.35
CA ASP A 77 20.57 18.31 -7.38
C ASP A 77 21.16 18.38 -8.78
N GLN A 78 20.39 17.96 -9.79
CA GLN A 78 20.82 18.03 -11.21
C GLN A 78 21.00 19.49 -11.68
N LEU A 79 20.12 20.39 -11.22
CA LEU A 79 20.20 21.80 -11.57
C LEU A 79 21.37 22.52 -10.91
N ILE A 80 21.69 22.17 -9.66
CA ILE A 80 22.86 22.69 -8.92
C ILE A 80 24.14 22.19 -9.60
N LYS A 81 24.24 20.88 -9.86
CA LYS A 81 25.37 20.26 -10.56
C LYS A 81 25.65 20.92 -11.92
N ASN A 82 24.59 21.32 -12.61
CA ASN A 82 24.66 21.99 -13.90
C ASN A 82 24.79 23.53 -13.80
N HIS A 83 25.06 24.09 -12.62
CA HIS A 83 25.20 25.53 -12.34
C HIS A 83 23.97 26.36 -12.79
N LYS A 84 22.77 25.79 -12.77
CA LYS A 84 21.52 26.46 -13.15
C LYS A 84 20.75 27.07 -11.99
N LEU A 85 21.13 26.73 -10.76
CA LEU A 85 20.63 27.28 -9.49
C LEU A 85 21.81 27.63 -8.58
N LYS A 86 21.62 28.63 -7.73
CA LYS A 86 22.55 29.04 -6.68
C LYS A 86 22.10 28.50 -5.34
N SER A 87 23.00 28.38 -4.36
CA SER A 87 22.69 27.96 -2.98
C SER A 87 21.59 28.83 -2.35
N ASP A 88 21.65 30.14 -2.56
CA ASP A 88 20.72 31.13 -1.98
C ASP A 88 19.28 30.98 -2.53
N ASP A 89 19.11 30.27 -3.64
CA ASP A 89 17.78 29.96 -4.17
C ASP A 89 17.03 28.93 -3.33
N GLN A 90 17.71 28.20 -2.45
CA GLN A 90 17.15 27.14 -1.62
C GLN A 90 15.98 27.64 -0.76
N ASP A 91 16.09 28.85 -0.21
CA ASP A 91 15.08 29.39 0.70
C ASP A 91 13.73 29.69 0.02
N ARG A 92 13.70 29.77 -1.31
CA ARG A 92 12.50 30.01 -2.09
C ARG A 92 11.98 28.78 -2.81
N ALA A 93 12.75 27.69 -2.72
CA ALA A 93 12.43 26.42 -3.40
C ALA A 93 11.46 25.57 -2.58
N PHE A 94 10.60 24.81 -3.29
CA PHE A 94 9.80 23.76 -2.71
C PHE A 94 9.38 22.74 -3.77
N SER A 95 8.97 21.55 -3.33
CA SER A 95 8.52 20.47 -4.19
C SER A 95 7.20 19.90 -3.71
N ILE A 96 6.27 19.68 -4.64
CA ILE A 96 5.02 18.94 -4.42
C ILE A 96 5.25 17.53 -4.97
N ILE A 97 5.30 16.54 -4.10
CA ILE A 97 5.49 15.13 -4.44
C ILE A 97 4.13 14.45 -4.50
N TYR A 98 3.88 13.64 -5.52
CA TYR A 98 2.58 13.03 -5.77
C TYR A 98 2.71 11.69 -6.52
N ASP A 99 1.60 10.94 -6.63
CA ASP A 99 1.53 9.65 -7.34
C ASP A 99 2.44 8.59 -6.67
N ASN A 100 2.26 8.39 -5.35
CA ASN A 100 3.09 7.47 -4.55
C ASN A 100 4.60 7.73 -4.72
N HIS A 101 5.02 8.96 -4.55
CA HIS A 101 6.40 9.42 -4.70
C HIS A 101 7.00 9.25 -6.10
N ARG A 102 6.21 8.85 -7.12
CA ARG A 102 6.70 8.66 -8.50
C ARG A 102 6.92 9.96 -9.26
N LYS A 103 6.24 11.04 -8.86
CA LYS A 103 6.24 12.31 -9.59
C LYS A 103 6.43 13.50 -8.67
N GLY A 104 6.97 14.59 -9.24
CA GLY A 104 7.16 15.85 -8.51
C GLY A 104 6.93 17.08 -9.37
N VAL A 105 6.44 18.14 -8.74
CA VAL A 105 6.43 19.50 -9.27
C VAL A 105 7.39 20.33 -8.44
N HIS A 106 8.48 20.77 -9.06
CA HIS A 106 9.56 21.50 -8.39
C HIS A 106 9.45 22.96 -8.72
N CYS A 107 9.22 23.79 -7.71
CA CYS A 107 8.87 25.20 -7.85
C CYS A 107 9.85 26.10 -7.11
N MET A 108 10.02 27.30 -7.65
CA MET A 108 10.68 28.43 -7.03
C MET A 108 9.64 29.53 -6.82
N ALA A 109 9.43 29.96 -5.60
CA ALA A 109 8.57 31.10 -5.28
C ALA A 109 9.30 32.44 -5.52
N PRO A 110 8.58 33.54 -5.70
CA PRO A 110 9.19 34.86 -5.82
C PRO A 110 9.93 35.30 -4.55
N ASP A 111 9.43 34.91 -3.38
CA ASP A 111 9.96 35.21 -2.08
C ASP A 111 9.68 34.09 -1.07
N ILE A 112 10.32 34.16 0.10
CA ILE A 112 10.20 33.17 1.18
C ILE A 112 8.77 33.13 1.75
N LYS A 113 8.11 34.28 1.89
CA LYS A 113 6.75 34.38 2.43
C LYS A 113 5.75 33.62 1.55
N THR A 114 5.86 33.78 0.23
CA THR A 114 5.03 33.03 -0.74
C THR A 114 5.31 31.55 -0.69
N ARG A 115 6.61 31.16 -0.57
CA ARG A 115 6.99 29.74 -0.40
C ARG A 115 6.35 29.14 0.86
N ASP A 116 6.47 29.83 2.00
CA ASP A 116 5.95 29.35 3.28
C ASP A 116 4.43 29.24 3.27
N ALA A 117 3.75 30.20 2.65
CA ALA A 117 2.30 30.13 2.49
C ALA A 117 1.88 28.88 1.71
N TRP A 118 2.52 28.62 0.55
CA TRP A 118 2.22 27.42 -0.26
C TRP A 118 2.53 26.13 0.46
N VAL A 119 3.70 26.03 1.11
CA VAL A 119 4.10 24.82 1.82
C VAL A 119 3.18 24.55 3.01
N THR A 120 3.03 25.52 3.92
CA THR A 120 2.23 25.34 5.15
C THR A 120 0.75 25.14 4.85
N GLY A 121 0.20 25.91 3.90
CA GLY A 121 -1.21 25.78 3.49
C GLY A 121 -1.51 24.42 2.88
N LEU A 122 -0.65 23.92 2.00
CA LEU A 122 -0.83 22.59 1.40
C LEU A 122 -0.64 21.47 2.42
N GLN A 123 0.40 21.54 3.26
CA GLN A 123 0.63 20.54 4.33
C GLN A 123 -0.57 20.46 5.27
N HIS A 124 -1.14 21.60 5.64
CA HIS A 124 -2.36 21.65 6.45
C HIS A 124 -3.54 20.96 5.76
N LEU A 125 -3.81 21.29 4.49
CA LEU A 125 -4.92 20.69 3.72
C LEU A 125 -4.73 19.18 3.53
N ILE A 126 -3.51 18.71 3.29
CA ILE A 126 -3.19 17.29 3.17
C ILE A 126 -3.42 16.59 4.51
N SER A 127 -2.95 17.16 5.63
CA SER A 127 -3.13 16.59 6.97
C SER A 127 -4.61 16.51 7.38
N GLN A 128 -5.38 17.57 7.12
CA GLN A 128 -6.84 17.55 7.36
C GLN A 128 -7.56 16.46 6.56
N ARG A 129 -7.14 16.23 5.32
CA ARG A 129 -7.75 15.20 4.47
C ARG A 129 -7.38 13.79 4.90
N SER A 130 -6.15 13.56 5.33
CA SER A 130 -5.76 12.27 5.91
C SER A 130 -6.54 11.96 7.19
N GLN A 131 -6.85 12.96 8.01
CA GLN A 131 -7.73 12.83 9.17
C GLN A 131 -9.20 12.62 8.75
N LYS A 132 -9.70 13.35 7.73
CA LYS A 132 -11.07 13.20 7.19
C LYS A 132 -11.30 11.90 6.45
N ARG A 133 -10.26 11.25 5.88
CA ARG A 133 -10.37 9.86 5.40
C ARG A 133 -10.79 8.88 6.51
N GLN A 134 -10.71 9.28 7.78
CA GLN A 134 -11.26 8.51 8.89
C GLN A 134 -12.80 8.49 8.94
N TYR A 135 -13.47 9.45 8.26
CA TYR A 135 -14.93 9.55 8.20
C TYR A 135 -15.38 9.46 6.74
N HIS A 136 -15.62 8.24 6.24
CA HIS A 136 -16.11 7.98 4.88
C HIS A 136 -17.35 8.82 4.50
N LEU A 137 -18.10 9.27 5.46
CA LEU A 137 -19.38 9.96 5.28
C LEU A 137 -19.28 11.38 4.73
N ILE A 138 -18.23 12.14 5.10
CA ILE A 138 -18.04 13.53 4.65
C ILE A 138 -17.27 13.58 3.32
N GLY A 139 -16.51 12.55 3.00
CA GLY A 139 -15.76 12.43 1.76
C GLY A 139 -16.60 12.08 0.54
N GLU A 140 -17.71 11.37 0.73
CA GLU A 140 -18.52 10.86 -0.38
C GLU A 140 -19.19 11.99 -1.19
N ASP A 141 -19.82 12.95 -0.53
CA ASP A 141 -20.47 14.07 -1.24
C ASP A 141 -19.45 14.91 -2.01
N ASN A 142 -18.26 15.16 -1.45
CA ASN A 142 -17.20 15.88 -2.14
C ASN A 142 -16.64 15.11 -3.34
N TRP A 143 -16.47 13.79 -3.19
CA TRP A 143 -16.04 12.92 -4.28
C TRP A 143 -17.07 12.88 -5.42
N ILE A 144 -18.36 12.81 -5.10
CA ILE A 144 -19.46 12.88 -6.07
C ILE A 144 -19.46 14.23 -6.79
N LEU A 145 -19.23 15.33 -6.08
CA LEU A 145 -19.16 16.66 -6.66
C LEU A 145 -17.92 16.85 -7.57
N GLU A 146 -16.83 16.13 -7.37
CA GLU A 146 -15.72 16.10 -8.33
C GLU A 146 -16.16 15.58 -9.70
N PHE A 147 -17.01 14.56 -9.77
CA PHE A 147 -17.59 14.08 -11.02
C PHE A 147 -18.54 15.11 -11.65
N PHE A 148 -19.35 15.77 -10.81
CA PHE A 148 -20.22 16.85 -11.28
C PHE A 148 -19.41 17.94 -12.00
N HIS A 149 -18.38 18.45 -11.34
CA HIS A 149 -17.53 19.50 -11.89
C HIS A 149 -16.72 19.06 -13.11
N ALA A 150 -16.31 17.79 -13.16
CA ALA A 150 -15.64 17.21 -14.32
C ALA A 150 -16.57 17.06 -15.54
N ALA A 151 -17.86 16.85 -15.30
CA ALA A 151 -18.88 16.73 -16.35
C ALA A 151 -19.44 18.07 -16.84
N ASP A 152 -19.46 19.10 -16.00
CA ASP A 152 -19.84 20.48 -16.35
C ASP A 152 -18.78 21.14 -17.24
N LYS A 153 -18.78 20.75 -18.51
CA LYS A 153 -17.77 21.21 -19.49
C LYS A 153 -17.90 22.69 -19.85
N ASN A 154 -19.11 23.21 -19.76
CA ASN A 154 -19.44 24.61 -20.14
C ASN A 154 -19.35 25.54 -18.92
N LYS A 155 -19.07 25.04 -17.73
CA LYS A 155 -18.98 25.79 -16.46
C LYS A 155 -20.26 26.52 -16.09
N SER A 156 -21.40 25.97 -16.46
CA SER A 156 -22.74 26.53 -16.16
C SER A 156 -23.17 26.33 -14.71
N ASN A 157 -22.39 25.58 -13.94
CA ASN A 157 -22.73 25.04 -12.59
C ASN A 157 -24.04 24.24 -12.59
N THR A 158 -24.38 23.66 -13.74
CA THR A 158 -25.52 22.75 -13.91
C THR A 158 -25.15 21.63 -14.89
N LEU A 159 -25.73 20.44 -14.73
CA LEU A 159 -25.60 19.34 -15.68
C LEU A 159 -26.87 19.19 -16.51
N SER A 160 -26.74 19.38 -17.81
CA SER A 160 -27.79 19.00 -18.77
C SER A 160 -28.02 17.48 -18.75
N LYS A 161 -29.20 17.03 -19.24
CA LYS A 161 -29.50 15.58 -19.39
C LYS A 161 -28.37 14.82 -20.11
N LYS A 162 -27.81 15.42 -21.16
CA LYS A 162 -26.72 14.82 -21.94
C LYS A 162 -25.44 14.69 -21.13
N GLU A 163 -25.05 15.76 -20.42
CA GLU A 163 -23.84 15.75 -19.55
C GLU A 163 -24.01 14.76 -18.38
N CYS A 164 -25.22 14.69 -17.79
CA CYS A 164 -25.54 13.75 -16.76
C CYS A 164 -25.46 12.28 -17.26
N ARG A 165 -26.01 11.97 -18.44
CA ARG A 165 -25.87 10.63 -19.06
C ARG A 165 -24.42 10.30 -19.40
N ASP A 166 -23.68 11.24 -20.00
CA ASP A 166 -22.27 11.07 -20.30
C ASP A 166 -21.47 10.76 -19.04
N LEU A 167 -21.81 11.40 -17.91
CA LEU A 167 -21.20 11.15 -16.62
C LEU A 167 -21.51 9.74 -16.10
N LEU A 168 -22.79 9.32 -16.13
CA LEU A 168 -23.18 7.99 -15.67
C LEU A 168 -22.43 6.90 -16.44
N VAL A 169 -22.41 6.98 -17.76
CA VAL A 169 -21.75 5.97 -18.59
C VAL A 169 -20.23 6.04 -18.48
N ARG A 170 -19.63 7.24 -18.54
CA ARG A 170 -18.16 7.37 -18.69
C ARG A 170 -17.39 7.40 -17.37
N CYS A 171 -18.01 7.86 -16.30
CA CYS A 171 -17.36 8.04 -15.02
C CYS A 171 -17.84 7.06 -13.95
N LEU A 172 -19.15 6.76 -13.96
CA LEU A 172 -19.76 5.89 -12.94
C LEU A 172 -20.01 4.46 -13.43
N ASN A 173 -19.69 4.15 -14.69
CA ASN A 173 -19.84 2.82 -15.27
C ASN A 173 -21.26 2.25 -15.15
N VAL A 174 -22.28 3.11 -15.34
CA VAL A 174 -23.69 2.74 -15.26
C VAL A 174 -24.33 2.84 -16.63
N GLU A 175 -24.89 1.76 -17.10
CA GLU A 175 -25.83 1.77 -18.23
C GLU A 175 -27.27 1.74 -17.69
N MET A 176 -28.06 2.74 -18.02
CA MET A 176 -29.44 2.89 -17.59
C MET A 176 -30.36 3.10 -18.77
N SER A 177 -31.51 2.42 -18.78
CA SER A 177 -32.50 2.63 -19.82
C SER A 177 -33.00 4.08 -19.85
N ASP A 178 -33.34 4.54 -21.07
CA ASP A 178 -33.81 5.90 -21.27
C ASP A 178 -35.02 6.25 -20.41
N ASN A 179 -35.95 5.32 -20.25
CA ASN A 179 -37.17 5.51 -19.47
C ASN A 179 -36.83 5.69 -17.96
N MET A 180 -35.96 4.84 -17.42
CA MET A 180 -35.55 4.94 -16.02
C MET A 180 -34.79 6.22 -15.71
N PHE A 181 -33.87 6.61 -16.60
CA PHE A 181 -33.16 7.88 -16.48
C PHE A 181 -34.12 9.09 -16.47
N GLU A 182 -35.04 9.14 -17.43
CA GLU A 182 -36.03 10.21 -17.54
C GLU A 182 -36.92 10.30 -16.30
N GLN A 183 -37.39 9.17 -15.78
CA GLN A 183 -38.19 9.13 -14.56
C GLN A 183 -37.42 9.66 -13.36
N MET A 184 -36.19 9.25 -13.14
CA MET A 184 -35.34 9.69 -12.03
C MET A 184 -34.98 11.16 -12.15
N PHE A 185 -34.54 11.59 -13.35
CA PHE A 185 -34.14 12.96 -13.61
C PHE A 185 -35.31 13.93 -13.40
N ASN A 186 -36.52 13.60 -13.89
CA ASN A 186 -37.71 14.44 -13.76
C ASN A 186 -38.25 14.48 -12.32
N LYS A 187 -38.06 13.40 -11.52
CA LYS A 187 -38.48 13.37 -10.10
C LYS A 187 -37.71 14.36 -9.24
N ILE A 188 -36.47 14.63 -9.58
CA ILE A 188 -35.56 15.45 -8.75
C ILE A 188 -35.55 16.91 -9.21
N LYS A 189 -35.71 17.13 -10.47
CA LYS A 189 -35.69 18.46 -11.10
C LYS A 189 -36.68 19.42 -10.46
N LYS A 190 -36.18 20.41 -9.75
CA LYS A 190 -36.99 21.52 -9.17
C LYS A 190 -36.97 22.79 -10.05
N THR A 191 -35.94 22.92 -10.88
CA THR A 191 -35.76 24.10 -11.74
C THR A 191 -36.42 23.92 -13.10
N ARG A 192 -36.87 25.05 -13.71
CA ARG A 192 -37.46 25.06 -15.08
C ARG A 192 -36.48 24.72 -16.20
N ASN A 193 -35.18 24.78 -15.89
CA ASN A 193 -34.11 24.61 -16.88
C ASN A 193 -33.67 23.14 -16.92
N ASN A 194 -34.10 22.33 -17.72
CA ASN A 194 -33.79 20.88 -17.99
C ASN A 194 -32.34 20.42 -17.63
N ALA A 195 -31.83 20.83 -16.47
CA ALA A 195 -30.50 20.60 -15.93
C ALA A 195 -30.56 20.46 -14.40
N LEU A 196 -29.60 19.72 -13.82
CA LEU A 196 -29.43 19.54 -12.36
C LEU A 196 -28.34 20.49 -11.84
N ASN A 197 -28.62 21.21 -10.77
CA ASN A 197 -27.59 21.89 -9.99
C ASN A 197 -26.82 20.90 -9.09
N PRO A 198 -25.73 21.30 -8.40
CA PRO A 198 -24.96 20.41 -7.54
C PRO A 198 -25.76 19.66 -6.49
N ASP A 199 -26.69 20.36 -5.80
CA ASP A 199 -27.52 19.75 -4.75
C ASP A 199 -28.53 18.75 -5.33
N GLU A 200 -29.15 19.10 -6.46
CA GLU A 200 -30.06 18.22 -7.18
C GLU A 200 -29.31 16.98 -7.74
N PHE A 201 -28.06 17.17 -8.18
CA PHE A 201 -27.21 16.08 -8.61
C PHE A 201 -26.83 15.15 -7.47
N LEU A 202 -26.51 15.65 -6.30
CA LEU A 202 -26.29 14.83 -5.10
C LEU A 202 -27.50 13.98 -4.76
N ILE A 203 -28.71 14.55 -4.82
CA ILE A 203 -29.95 13.80 -4.59
C ILE A 203 -30.13 12.72 -5.68
N PHE A 204 -29.87 13.06 -6.94
CA PHE A 204 -29.93 12.11 -8.06
C PHE A 204 -28.94 10.96 -7.86
N PHE A 205 -27.72 11.27 -7.49
CA PHE A 205 -26.69 10.27 -7.22
C PHE A 205 -27.06 9.37 -6.02
N LYS A 206 -27.54 9.94 -4.92
CA LYS A 206 -28.03 9.19 -3.75
C LYS A 206 -29.21 8.28 -4.08
N MET A 207 -30.06 8.66 -5.03
CA MET A 207 -31.12 7.77 -5.51
C MET A 207 -30.58 6.62 -6.36
N LEU A 208 -29.53 6.85 -7.16
CA LEU A 208 -28.85 5.82 -7.93
C LEU A 208 -28.14 4.80 -7.02
N THR A 209 -27.49 5.31 -5.97
CA THR A 209 -26.69 4.51 -5.03
C THR A 209 -27.50 3.85 -3.93
N ARG A 210 -28.85 3.87 -4.01
CA ARG A 210 -29.72 3.17 -3.04
C ARG A 210 -29.43 1.68 -3.07
N ARG A 211 -28.93 1.17 -1.96
CA ARG A 211 -28.49 -0.19 -1.73
C ARG A 211 -29.71 -1.12 -1.52
N LYS A 212 -30.14 -1.78 -2.59
CA LYS A 212 -31.24 -2.78 -2.54
C LYS A 212 -30.87 -3.98 -1.67
N ASP A 213 -29.63 -4.41 -1.69
CA ASP A 213 -29.09 -5.49 -0.87
C ASP A 213 -29.18 -5.16 0.64
N LEU A 214 -28.84 -3.96 1.06
CA LEU A 214 -29.01 -3.53 2.45
C LEU A 214 -30.48 -3.40 2.86
N TYR A 215 -31.32 -2.95 1.94
CA TYR A 215 -32.76 -2.91 2.18
C TYR A 215 -33.34 -4.31 2.43
N GLU A 216 -32.95 -5.32 1.64
CA GLU A 216 -33.40 -6.69 1.87
C GLU A 216 -32.89 -7.25 3.20
N ILE A 217 -31.68 -6.92 3.63
CA ILE A 217 -31.15 -7.28 4.95
C ILE A 217 -31.99 -6.61 6.06
N MET A 218 -32.26 -5.31 5.96
CA MET A 218 -33.09 -4.60 6.93
C MET A 218 -34.49 -5.21 7.01
N LYS A 219 -35.14 -5.50 5.88
CA LYS A 219 -36.48 -6.12 5.86
C LYS A 219 -36.55 -7.43 6.65
N GLN A 220 -35.50 -8.22 6.62
CA GLN A 220 -35.41 -9.48 7.35
C GLN A 220 -35.23 -9.31 8.86
N ASN A 221 -34.68 -8.16 9.29
CA ASN A 221 -34.27 -7.89 10.67
C ASN A 221 -35.17 -6.86 11.40
N VAL A 222 -36.16 -6.30 10.71
CA VAL A 222 -37.09 -5.31 11.24
C VAL A 222 -38.49 -5.92 11.36
N LYS A 223 -39.13 -5.67 12.49
CA LYS A 223 -40.53 -6.07 12.69
C LYS A 223 -41.40 -5.36 11.67
N TYR A 224 -42.19 -6.14 10.91
CA TYR A 224 -43.00 -5.63 9.80
C TYR A 224 -42.16 -5.04 8.62
N GLY A 225 -40.87 -5.37 8.50
CA GLY A 225 -39.98 -4.83 7.47
C GLY A 225 -40.49 -5.05 6.04
N TYR A 226 -41.16 -6.18 5.78
CA TYR A 226 -41.79 -6.47 4.46
C TYR A 226 -42.93 -5.53 4.07
N GLN A 227 -43.46 -4.76 5.02
CA GLN A 227 -44.53 -3.78 4.79
C GLN A 227 -43.98 -2.34 4.68
N GLN A 228 -42.70 -2.13 4.98
CA GLN A 228 -42.07 -0.80 4.96
C GLN A 228 -41.41 -0.56 3.61
N PRO A 229 -41.72 0.55 2.92
CA PRO A 229 -41.01 0.93 1.70
C PRO A 229 -39.59 1.35 2.00
N MET A 230 -38.72 1.27 0.99
CA MET A 230 -37.28 1.56 1.13
C MET A 230 -36.97 2.96 1.69
N GLU A 231 -37.84 3.93 1.40
CA GLU A 231 -37.67 5.32 1.84
C GLU A 231 -37.90 5.52 3.35
N SER A 232 -38.65 4.65 3.99
CA SER A 232 -39.07 4.79 5.38
C SER A 232 -38.67 3.64 6.29
N ILE A 233 -38.00 2.61 5.73
CA ILE A 233 -37.52 1.49 6.54
C ILE A 233 -36.53 1.95 7.56
N SER A 234 -36.68 1.50 8.81
CA SER A 234 -35.78 1.85 9.91
C SER A 234 -35.76 0.73 10.94
N MET A 235 -34.65 0.59 11.64
CA MET A 235 -34.46 -0.29 12.81
C MET A 235 -34.60 0.51 14.09
N ASP A 236 -35.35 -0.01 15.05
CA ASP A 236 -35.30 0.49 16.41
C ASP A 236 -34.05 -0.04 17.16
N LYS A 237 -33.83 0.46 18.39
CA LYS A 237 -32.66 0.09 19.19
C LYS A 237 -32.59 -1.40 19.52
N ASN A 238 -33.73 -2.06 19.74
CA ASN A 238 -33.77 -3.49 20.06
C ASN A 238 -33.46 -4.33 18.79
N GLU A 239 -34.04 -3.93 17.67
CA GLU A 239 -33.80 -4.56 16.37
C GLU A 239 -32.32 -4.42 15.95
N LEU A 240 -31.73 -3.24 16.14
CA LEU A 240 -30.32 -3.01 15.87
C LEU A 240 -29.42 -3.82 16.81
N LEU A 241 -29.72 -3.87 18.11
CA LEU A 241 -28.99 -4.70 19.06
C LEU A 241 -29.07 -6.18 18.69
N HIS A 242 -30.26 -6.64 18.28
CA HIS A 242 -30.44 -8.01 17.80
C HIS A 242 -29.61 -8.30 16.55
N PHE A 243 -29.65 -7.41 15.56
CA PHE A 243 -28.83 -7.49 14.35
C PHE A 243 -27.33 -7.58 14.66
N LEU A 244 -26.82 -6.72 15.53
CA LEU A 244 -25.40 -6.71 15.93
C LEU A 244 -24.99 -8.03 16.60
N ARG A 245 -25.85 -8.63 17.41
CA ARG A 245 -25.60 -9.94 18.03
C ARG A 245 -25.62 -11.08 17.04
N LEU A 246 -26.55 -11.08 16.08
CA LEU A 246 -26.63 -12.08 15.03
C LEU A 246 -25.41 -12.07 14.11
N THR A 247 -24.83 -10.91 13.86
CA THR A 247 -23.70 -10.75 12.94
C THR A 247 -22.38 -11.24 13.51
N LYS A 248 -22.31 -11.66 14.78
CA LYS A 248 -21.09 -12.17 15.45
C LYS A 248 -19.86 -11.23 15.27
N ASN A 249 -20.10 -9.93 15.17
CA ASN A 249 -19.05 -8.96 14.91
C ASN A 249 -18.22 -8.72 16.18
N GLU A 250 -16.94 -9.14 16.16
CA GLU A 250 -16.02 -8.98 17.29
C GLU A 250 -15.88 -7.52 17.74
N ASN A 251 -15.82 -6.58 16.79
CA ASN A 251 -15.69 -5.15 17.09
C ASN A 251 -16.92 -4.54 17.76
N THR A 252 -18.07 -5.22 17.69
CA THR A 252 -19.31 -4.77 18.32
C THR A 252 -19.76 -5.66 19.50
N LYS A 253 -18.98 -6.66 19.88
CA LYS A 253 -19.25 -7.54 21.03
C LYS A 253 -19.45 -6.77 22.36
N HIS A 254 -18.79 -5.63 22.51
CA HIS A 254 -18.94 -4.75 23.67
C HIS A 254 -20.30 -4.04 23.71
N ILE A 255 -21.03 -3.96 22.56
CA ILE A 255 -22.34 -3.33 22.46
C ILE A 255 -23.40 -4.30 23.00
N ASN A 256 -23.64 -4.21 24.31
CA ASN A 256 -24.50 -5.13 25.03
C ASN A 256 -25.79 -4.52 25.54
N ASN A 257 -25.93 -3.21 25.48
CA ASN A 257 -27.04 -2.47 26.02
C ASN A 257 -27.53 -1.37 25.06
N LEU A 258 -28.73 -0.82 25.37
CA LEU A 258 -29.38 0.16 24.50
C LEU A 258 -28.68 1.54 24.50
N ASP A 259 -27.88 1.85 25.53
CA ASP A 259 -27.17 3.13 25.61
C ASP A 259 -25.99 3.12 24.63
N GLU A 260 -25.32 1.98 24.45
CA GLU A 260 -24.28 1.82 23.45
C GLU A 260 -24.85 1.82 22.02
N VAL A 261 -26.01 1.21 21.81
CA VAL A 261 -26.76 1.29 20.55
C VAL A 261 -27.15 2.73 20.24
N GLN A 262 -27.56 3.52 21.26
CA GLN A 262 -27.87 4.93 21.05
C GLN A 262 -26.66 5.71 20.53
N LYS A 263 -25.46 5.44 21.04
CA LYS A 263 -24.24 6.09 20.53
C LYS A 263 -23.99 5.79 19.05
N LEU A 264 -24.25 4.55 18.62
CA LEU A 264 -24.16 4.20 17.19
C LEU A 264 -25.21 4.96 16.35
N LEU A 265 -26.45 5.04 16.85
CA LEU A 265 -27.49 5.83 16.19
C LEU A 265 -27.08 7.30 16.04
N ASP A 266 -26.57 7.90 17.11
CA ASP A 266 -26.13 9.30 17.13
C ASP A 266 -24.93 9.53 16.17
N GLU A 267 -24.07 8.54 16.00
CA GLU A 267 -22.91 8.60 15.11
C GLU A 267 -23.28 8.44 13.64
N PHE A 268 -24.13 7.46 13.31
CA PHE A 268 -24.33 7.05 11.91
C PHE A 268 -25.64 7.54 11.28
N GLU A 269 -26.66 7.89 12.08
CA GLU A 269 -27.91 8.44 11.56
C GLU A 269 -27.79 9.94 11.32
N LEU A 270 -27.83 10.34 10.07
CA LEU A 270 -27.73 11.75 9.67
C LEU A 270 -29.08 12.43 9.42
N ASN A 271 -30.16 11.64 9.27
CA ASN A 271 -31.50 12.16 9.09
C ASN A 271 -32.04 12.62 10.44
N ALA A 272 -32.39 13.92 10.56
CA ALA A 272 -32.88 14.51 11.79
C ALA A 272 -34.19 13.85 12.31
N GLU A 273 -35.12 13.51 11.41
CA GLU A 273 -36.39 12.87 11.77
C GLU A 273 -36.16 11.46 12.35
N PHE A 274 -35.28 10.64 11.75
CA PHE A 274 -34.96 9.31 12.26
C PHE A 274 -34.18 9.40 13.58
N ARG A 275 -33.30 10.36 13.71
CA ARG A 275 -32.55 10.60 14.94
C ARG A 275 -33.47 11.00 16.11
N GLU A 276 -34.46 11.88 15.89
CA GLU A 276 -35.47 12.26 16.89
C GLU A 276 -36.34 11.08 17.31
N LYS A 277 -36.64 10.17 16.36
CA LYS A 277 -37.40 8.94 16.64
C LYS A 277 -36.54 7.86 17.30
N GLY A 278 -35.23 8.02 17.39
CA GLY A 278 -34.30 7.04 17.95
C GLY A 278 -34.22 5.75 17.12
N VAL A 279 -34.29 5.86 15.79
CA VAL A 279 -34.24 4.75 14.86
C VAL A 279 -33.13 4.95 13.82
N LEU A 280 -32.61 3.86 13.25
CA LEU A 280 -31.61 3.85 12.21
C LEU A 280 -32.28 3.60 10.86
N GLY A 281 -32.25 4.57 9.96
CA GLY A 281 -32.75 4.43 8.60
C GLY A 281 -31.74 3.69 7.69
N LEU A 282 -32.13 3.44 6.43
CA LEU A 282 -31.30 2.71 5.47
C LEU A 282 -29.95 3.40 5.21
N ASP A 283 -29.92 4.73 5.13
CA ASP A 283 -28.69 5.49 4.93
C ASP A 283 -27.79 5.42 6.17
N GLY A 284 -28.36 5.54 7.38
CA GLY A 284 -27.63 5.35 8.64
C GLY A 284 -27.05 3.93 8.75
N PHE A 285 -27.84 2.92 8.38
CA PHE A 285 -27.41 1.52 8.35
C PHE A 285 -26.25 1.30 7.36
N ARG A 286 -26.34 1.88 6.14
CA ARG A 286 -25.25 1.89 5.17
C ARG A 286 -23.99 2.53 5.76
N ASN A 287 -24.13 3.69 6.38
CA ASN A 287 -23.02 4.43 6.98
C ASN A 287 -22.32 3.62 8.08
N MET A 288 -23.11 2.96 8.93
CA MET A 288 -22.60 2.07 9.97
C MET A 288 -21.79 0.91 9.37
N LEU A 289 -22.35 0.21 8.37
CA LEU A 289 -21.69 -0.93 7.73
C LEU A 289 -20.44 -0.54 6.93
N LEU A 290 -20.37 0.68 6.41
CA LEU A 290 -19.17 1.21 5.74
C LEU A 290 -18.11 1.73 6.74
N SER A 291 -18.44 1.80 8.02
CA SER A 291 -17.49 2.23 9.04
C SER A 291 -16.41 1.17 9.25
N ARG A 292 -15.30 1.60 9.84
CA ARG A 292 -14.15 0.73 10.11
C ARG A 292 -14.44 -0.46 11.03
N ASN A 293 -15.48 -0.34 11.87
CA ASN A 293 -15.90 -1.43 12.75
C ASN A 293 -16.51 -2.60 11.96
N PHE A 294 -16.87 -2.37 10.71
CA PHE A 294 -17.40 -3.36 9.78
C PHE A 294 -16.48 -3.63 8.57
N ASP A 295 -15.22 -3.21 8.61
CA ASP A 295 -14.21 -3.68 7.65
C ASP A 295 -14.02 -5.19 7.79
N ILE A 296 -13.65 -5.85 6.71
CA ILE A 296 -13.42 -7.31 6.71
C ILE A 296 -12.27 -7.72 7.62
N THR A 297 -11.31 -6.83 7.85
CA THR A 297 -10.19 -7.06 8.77
C THR A 297 -10.36 -6.27 10.06
N GLU A 298 -9.92 -6.85 11.16
CA GLU A 298 -9.86 -6.12 12.42
C GLU A 298 -8.86 -4.96 12.32
N SER A 299 -9.37 -3.75 12.54
CA SER A 299 -8.59 -2.53 12.37
C SER A 299 -7.41 -2.41 13.35
N ALA A 300 -7.49 -3.08 14.51
CA ALA A 300 -6.41 -3.13 15.48
C ALA A 300 -5.15 -3.79 14.89
N TYR A 301 -5.29 -4.89 14.15
CA TYR A 301 -4.17 -5.62 13.57
C TYR A 301 -3.35 -4.80 12.57
N SER A 302 -4.01 -3.94 11.79
CA SER A 302 -3.33 -3.08 10.81
C SER A 302 -2.80 -1.75 11.37
N ARG A 303 -3.12 -1.40 12.63
CA ARG A 303 -2.77 -0.11 13.23
C ARG A 303 -1.90 -0.20 14.46
N GLN A 304 -1.94 -1.32 15.15
CA GLN A 304 -1.23 -1.53 16.40
C GLN A 304 -0.21 -2.65 16.23
N ILE A 305 0.95 -2.41 16.78
CA ILE A 305 1.96 -3.46 16.93
C ILE A 305 1.53 -4.26 18.14
N TYR A 306 1.08 -5.48 17.94
CA TYR A 306 0.52 -6.35 18.97
C TYR A 306 1.30 -7.65 19.15
N GLN A 307 2.11 -8.04 18.13
CA GLN A 307 2.96 -9.23 18.22
C GLN A 307 4.16 -8.96 19.12
N ASP A 308 4.66 -10.00 19.77
CA ASP A 308 5.89 -9.89 20.55
C ASP A 308 7.07 -9.54 19.62
N MET A 309 7.72 -8.41 19.85
CA MET A 309 8.85 -7.91 19.06
C MET A 309 10.20 -8.13 19.76
N THR A 310 10.22 -8.84 20.89
CA THR A 310 11.43 -9.11 21.69
C THR A 310 12.12 -10.43 21.36
N ARG A 311 11.52 -11.24 20.47
CA ARG A 311 12.11 -12.49 19.98
C ARG A 311 13.25 -12.20 19.00
N PRO A 312 14.16 -13.16 18.76
CA PRO A 312 15.21 -13.01 17.76
C PRO A 312 14.67 -12.61 16.39
N ILE A 313 15.38 -11.71 15.68
CA ILE A 313 14.90 -11.18 14.39
C ILE A 313 14.66 -12.27 13.32
N CYS A 314 15.34 -13.42 13.45
CA CYS A 314 15.12 -14.59 12.58
C CYS A 314 13.74 -15.24 12.75
N ASP A 315 13.00 -14.93 13.84
CA ASP A 315 11.64 -15.43 14.07
C ASP A 315 10.58 -14.64 13.29
N TYR A 316 10.96 -13.64 12.51
CA TYR A 316 10.01 -12.79 11.77
C TYR A 316 10.20 -12.90 10.25
N TYR A 317 9.09 -12.77 9.52
CA TYR A 317 9.11 -12.36 8.13
C TYR A 317 9.39 -10.87 8.06
N ILE A 318 10.26 -10.44 7.15
CA ILE A 318 10.74 -9.07 7.02
C ILE A 318 10.35 -8.53 5.65
N ASN A 319 9.63 -7.45 5.62
CA ASN A 319 9.24 -6.76 4.39
C ASN A 319 10.48 -6.28 3.62
N THR A 320 10.76 -6.88 2.47
CA THR A 320 12.02 -6.75 1.73
C THR A 320 11.79 -6.38 0.27
N SER A 321 12.50 -5.36 -0.21
CA SER A 321 12.50 -4.93 -1.61
C SER A 321 13.74 -5.43 -2.35
N HIS A 322 13.56 -5.83 -3.62
CA HIS A 322 14.60 -6.14 -4.58
C HIS A 322 14.85 -4.94 -5.49
N ASN A 323 16.11 -4.63 -5.82
CA ASN A 323 16.52 -3.53 -6.69
C ASN A 323 15.74 -2.23 -6.39
N THR A 324 15.76 -1.82 -5.13
CA THR A 324 14.90 -0.76 -4.56
C THR A 324 15.01 0.58 -5.29
N TYR A 325 16.14 0.86 -5.93
CA TYR A 325 16.43 2.11 -6.65
C TYR A 325 15.62 2.29 -7.95
N LEU A 326 14.84 1.26 -8.38
CA LEU A 326 14.08 1.27 -9.64
C LEU A 326 12.60 1.63 -9.42
N PHE A 327 12.07 2.53 -10.25
CA PHE A 327 10.64 2.84 -10.29
C PHE A 327 9.85 2.01 -11.32
N TYR A 328 10.51 1.57 -12.40
CA TYR A 328 9.82 0.99 -13.54
C TYR A 328 10.54 -0.28 -14.05
N SER A 329 11.46 -0.16 -14.97
CA SER A 329 12.09 -1.26 -15.66
C SER A 329 13.49 -1.56 -15.10
N GLN A 330 13.88 -2.84 -15.10
CA GLN A 330 15.26 -3.24 -14.78
C GLN A 330 16.23 -2.93 -15.92
N VAL A 331 15.74 -2.76 -17.15
CA VAL A 331 16.57 -2.60 -18.35
C VAL A 331 16.82 -1.14 -18.70
N SER A 332 15.88 -0.25 -18.43
CA SER A 332 15.95 1.17 -18.82
C SER A 332 15.27 2.08 -17.82
N GLY A 333 15.73 3.32 -17.73
CA GLY A 333 15.18 4.33 -16.79
C GLY A 333 16.29 5.01 -16.01
N GLU A 334 16.02 5.36 -14.76
CA GLU A 334 16.98 5.97 -13.85
C GLU A 334 16.82 5.42 -12.44
N SER A 335 17.94 5.27 -11.74
CA SER A 335 17.96 5.04 -10.29
C SER A 335 17.50 6.32 -9.59
N ASN A 336 16.59 6.17 -8.61
CA ASN A 336 15.94 7.33 -8.02
C ASN A 336 15.81 7.17 -6.49
N PRO A 337 16.24 8.16 -5.68
CA PRO A 337 16.05 8.15 -4.23
C PRO A 337 14.60 8.03 -3.78
N GLU A 338 13.64 8.53 -4.57
CA GLU A 338 12.23 8.45 -4.23
C GLU A 338 11.66 7.04 -4.28
N ALA A 339 12.30 6.12 -5.02
CA ALA A 339 11.94 4.70 -4.98
C ALA A 339 12.14 4.11 -3.59
N TYR A 340 13.24 4.48 -2.90
CA TYR A 340 13.49 4.10 -1.51
C TYR A 340 12.48 4.72 -0.54
N ASN A 341 12.19 6.02 -0.68
CA ASN A 341 11.20 6.70 0.15
C ASN A 341 9.84 6.02 0.04
N ARG A 342 9.41 5.70 -1.19
CA ARG A 342 8.15 5.00 -1.45
C ARG A 342 8.06 3.69 -0.67
N VAL A 343 9.03 2.79 -0.83
CA VAL A 343 8.96 1.45 -0.19
C VAL A 343 9.08 1.52 1.33
N LEU A 344 9.92 2.44 1.87
CA LEU A 344 10.06 2.64 3.31
C LEU A 344 8.76 3.16 3.94
N LEU A 345 8.07 4.10 3.29
CA LEU A 345 6.77 4.63 3.74
C LEU A 345 5.64 3.59 3.61
N MET A 346 5.79 2.60 2.73
CA MET A 346 4.90 1.44 2.63
C MET A 346 5.23 0.31 3.62
N GLY A 347 6.18 0.53 4.55
CA GLY A 347 6.53 -0.43 5.60
C GLY A 347 7.67 -1.39 5.25
N CYS A 348 8.35 -1.23 4.11
CA CYS A 348 9.54 -2.03 3.80
C CYS A 348 10.66 -1.78 4.81
N ARG A 349 11.33 -2.85 5.26
CA ARG A 349 12.40 -2.79 6.26
C ARG A 349 13.75 -3.34 5.77
N ALA A 350 13.82 -3.88 4.56
CA ALA A 350 15.07 -4.26 3.94
C ALA A 350 15.13 -3.73 2.51
N VAL A 351 16.12 -2.87 2.21
CA VAL A 351 16.28 -2.17 0.93
C VAL A 351 17.64 -2.45 0.32
N GLU A 352 17.73 -2.45 -0.99
CA GLU A 352 18.91 -2.88 -1.75
C GLU A 352 19.60 -1.75 -2.49
N PHE A 353 20.93 -1.82 -2.51
CA PHE A 353 21.83 -0.86 -3.16
C PHE A 353 22.88 -1.61 -3.98
N ASP A 354 22.87 -1.49 -5.30
CA ASP A 354 23.93 -2.01 -6.17
C ASP A 354 24.93 -0.89 -6.44
N CYS A 355 26.03 -0.92 -5.68
CA CYS A 355 26.99 0.18 -5.61
C CYS A 355 28.15 -0.06 -6.59
N TYR A 356 28.44 0.94 -7.41
CA TYR A 356 29.53 0.95 -8.39
C TYR A 356 30.36 2.21 -8.26
N ASP A 357 31.59 2.14 -8.80
CA ASP A 357 32.43 3.32 -8.93
C ASP A 357 31.76 4.38 -9.81
N GLY A 358 31.66 5.57 -9.26
CA GLY A 358 31.18 6.74 -9.97
C GLY A 358 32.29 7.71 -10.30
N PRO A 359 31.99 8.75 -11.08
CA PRO A 359 32.94 9.81 -11.40
C PRO A 359 33.36 10.60 -10.12
N ASP A 360 34.51 11.23 -10.19
CA ASP A 360 35.03 12.10 -9.13
C ASP A 360 35.25 11.39 -7.77
N GLY A 361 35.48 10.06 -7.80
CA GLY A 361 35.68 9.27 -6.58
C GLY A 361 34.43 9.08 -5.72
N LYS A 362 33.24 9.32 -6.26
CA LYS A 362 31.95 9.25 -5.54
C LYS A 362 31.15 8.02 -5.96
N PRO A 363 30.76 7.14 -5.01
CA PRO A 363 29.99 5.94 -5.33
C PRO A 363 28.59 6.25 -5.89
N ILE A 364 28.13 5.42 -6.80
CA ILE A 364 26.84 5.51 -7.44
C ILE A 364 26.05 4.21 -7.28
N VAL A 365 24.72 4.29 -7.40
CA VAL A 365 23.83 3.13 -7.45
C VAL A 365 23.23 3.02 -8.83
N LYS A 366 23.32 1.83 -9.44
CA LYS A 366 22.75 1.51 -10.75
C LYS A 366 22.53 0.00 -10.90
N HIS A 367 21.68 -0.40 -11.82
CA HIS A 367 21.56 -1.79 -12.24
C HIS A 367 22.70 -2.16 -13.21
N ALA A 368 23.42 -3.24 -12.92
CA ALA A 368 24.56 -3.69 -13.72
C ALA A 368 24.18 -3.95 -15.18
N PHE A 369 25.08 -3.61 -16.10
CA PHE A 369 24.98 -3.93 -17.55
C PHE A 369 23.67 -3.49 -18.23
N THR A 370 22.97 -2.50 -17.69
CA THR A 370 21.71 -1.98 -18.23
C THR A 370 21.81 -0.49 -18.63
N LEU A 371 20.77 0.01 -19.30
CA LEU A 371 20.66 1.43 -19.68
C LEU A 371 20.08 2.30 -18.54
N VAL A 372 19.99 1.78 -17.32
CA VAL A 372 19.52 2.53 -16.15
C VAL A 372 20.55 3.60 -15.79
N LYS A 373 20.10 4.87 -15.76
CA LYS A 373 20.96 5.99 -15.36
C LYS A 373 21.27 5.91 -13.87
N PRO A 374 22.54 6.08 -13.49
CA PRO A 374 22.95 5.99 -12.11
C PRO A 374 22.45 7.17 -11.25
N CYS A 375 22.35 6.94 -9.95
CA CYS A 375 22.15 7.96 -8.93
C CYS A 375 23.31 7.96 -7.93
N SER A 376 23.66 9.12 -7.36
CA SER A 376 24.69 9.20 -6.32
C SER A 376 24.25 8.46 -5.06
N PHE A 377 25.11 7.61 -4.51
CA PHE A 377 24.88 6.92 -3.24
C PHE A 377 24.62 7.93 -2.12
N GLU A 378 25.41 9.00 -2.03
CA GLU A 378 25.23 10.09 -1.06
C GLU A 378 23.86 10.74 -1.16
N SER A 379 23.39 11.02 -2.40
CA SER A 379 22.06 11.61 -2.61
C SER A 379 20.93 10.68 -2.14
N ILE A 380 21.08 9.38 -2.33
CA ILE A 380 20.11 8.39 -1.84
C ILE A 380 20.09 8.40 -0.31
N ILE A 381 21.25 8.22 0.36
CA ILE A 381 21.32 8.12 1.83
C ILE A 381 20.76 9.38 2.48
N ARG A 382 21.16 10.57 2.00
CA ARG A 382 20.68 11.86 2.51
C ARG A 382 19.16 11.99 2.43
N ARG A 383 18.54 11.51 1.33
CA ARG A 383 17.09 11.69 1.09
C ARG A 383 16.23 10.64 1.79
N LEU A 384 16.73 9.43 1.97
CA LEU A 384 15.96 8.38 2.63
C LEU A 384 16.03 8.51 4.17
N GLN A 385 17.10 9.10 4.72
CA GLN A 385 17.33 9.19 6.15
C GLN A 385 16.13 9.78 6.93
N PRO A 386 15.47 10.87 6.51
CA PRO A 386 14.31 11.41 7.22
C PRO A 386 13.07 10.50 7.20
N ASN A 387 13.02 9.51 6.30
CA ASN A 387 11.88 8.62 6.09
C ASN A 387 12.08 7.22 6.67
N LEU A 388 13.29 6.88 7.13
CA LEU A 388 13.64 5.54 7.63
C LEU A 388 12.64 4.98 8.65
N PHE A 389 12.21 5.81 9.59
CA PHE A 389 11.39 5.39 10.73
C PHE A 389 10.02 6.07 10.81
N LYS A 390 9.54 6.69 9.72
CA LYS A 390 8.20 7.30 9.69
C LYS A 390 7.08 6.26 9.73
N ALA A 391 7.22 5.17 8.97
CA ALA A 391 6.19 4.12 8.91
C ALA A 391 6.31 3.11 10.05
N SER A 392 7.52 2.89 10.58
CA SER A 392 7.77 1.90 11.62
C SER A 392 9.05 2.24 12.39
N PRO A 393 9.08 2.06 13.72
CA PRO A 393 10.28 2.30 14.53
C PRO A 393 11.32 1.17 14.42
N TYR A 394 10.95 0.03 13.84
CA TYR A 394 11.80 -1.16 13.78
C TYR A 394 12.91 -1.05 12.74
N PRO A 395 14.00 -1.84 12.92
CA PRO A 395 15.23 -1.65 12.18
C PRO A 395 15.06 -1.71 10.67
N VAL A 396 15.94 -0.99 9.96
CA VAL A 396 16.05 -1.04 8.51
C VAL A 396 17.36 -1.71 8.13
N ILE A 397 17.30 -2.70 7.24
CA ILE A 397 18.46 -3.44 6.73
C ILE A 397 18.83 -2.87 5.36
N PHE A 398 20.07 -2.37 5.22
CA PHE A 398 20.66 -1.96 3.96
C PHE A 398 21.41 -3.13 3.35
N ASN A 399 20.83 -3.77 2.34
CA ASN A 399 21.49 -4.82 1.57
C ASN A 399 22.37 -4.17 0.51
N ILE A 400 23.68 -4.18 0.69
CA ILE A 400 24.63 -3.54 -0.21
C ILE A 400 25.33 -4.61 -1.08
N GLU A 401 25.05 -4.56 -2.38
CA GLU A 401 25.82 -5.27 -3.38
C GLU A 401 26.97 -4.37 -3.83
N ASN A 402 28.19 -4.72 -3.37
CA ASN A 402 29.34 -3.83 -3.46
C ASN A 402 30.27 -4.18 -4.63
N HIS A 403 30.29 -3.32 -5.64
CA HIS A 403 31.18 -3.38 -6.80
C HIS A 403 32.17 -2.19 -6.85
N CYS A 404 32.32 -1.44 -5.76
CA CYS A 404 33.20 -0.29 -5.69
C CYS A 404 34.67 -0.68 -5.44
N SER A 405 35.59 0.17 -5.90
CA SER A 405 37.01 0.15 -5.51
C SER A 405 37.18 0.55 -4.05
N LEU A 406 38.27 0.16 -3.40
CA LEU A 406 38.55 0.45 -1.99
C LEU A 406 38.41 1.95 -1.63
N PRO A 407 38.95 2.91 -2.44
CA PRO A 407 38.75 4.34 -2.13
C PRO A 407 37.28 4.75 -2.10
N GLN A 408 36.42 4.21 -2.99
CA GLN A 408 35.01 4.55 -3.01
C GLN A 408 34.21 3.79 -1.93
N GLN A 409 34.64 2.60 -1.54
CA GLN A 409 34.10 1.91 -0.35
C GLN A 409 34.35 2.72 0.92
N LYS A 410 35.53 3.35 1.06
CA LYS A 410 35.82 4.28 2.16
C LYS A 410 34.88 5.48 2.15
N GLN A 411 34.57 6.01 0.97
CA GLN A 411 33.55 7.05 0.82
C GLN A 411 32.16 6.57 1.21
N MET A 412 31.77 5.33 0.89
CA MET A 412 30.50 4.74 1.33
C MET A 412 30.41 4.70 2.86
N ALA A 413 31.44 4.20 3.54
CA ALA A 413 31.49 4.16 5.00
C ALA A 413 31.37 5.55 5.61
N HIS A 414 32.09 6.53 5.05
CA HIS A 414 32.02 7.93 5.49
C HIS A 414 30.60 8.51 5.30
N ILE A 415 29.97 8.31 4.16
CA ILE A 415 28.60 8.77 3.88
C ILE A 415 27.60 8.16 4.86
N LEU A 416 27.66 6.84 5.09
CA LEU A 416 26.77 6.16 6.04
C LEU A 416 26.93 6.72 7.46
N LYS A 417 28.16 6.86 7.95
CA LYS A 417 28.46 7.41 9.28
C LYS A 417 27.98 8.86 9.40
N THR A 418 28.19 9.69 8.36
CA THR A 418 27.86 11.12 8.38
C THR A 418 26.36 11.38 8.42
N TYR A 419 25.59 10.71 7.56
CA TYR A 419 24.15 10.99 7.42
C TYR A 419 23.28 10.20 8.40
N LEU A 420 23.69 8.99 8.80
CA LEU A 420 22.91 8.15 9.71
C LEU A 420 23.26 8.38 11.18
N GLY A 421 24.50 8.80 11.49
CA GLY A 421 24.91 9.08 12.86
C GLY A 421 24.58 7.95 13.83
N ASP A 422 23.88 8.24 14.91
CA ASP A 422 23.49 7.29 15.95
C ASP A 422 22.47 6.24 15.49
N GLN A 423 21.84 6.44 14.35
CA GLN A 423 20.95 5.44 13.75
C GLN A 423 21.73 4.26 13.16
N LEU A 424 22.98 4.46 12.73
CA LEU A 424 23.81 3.41 12.18
C LEU A 424 24.38 2.53 13.29
N VAL A 425 24.22 1.21 13.16
CA VAL A 425 24.86 0.27 14.09
C VAL A 425 26.35 0.15 13.74
N THR A 426 27.19 0.61 14.67
CA THR A 426 28.66 0.59 14.54
C THR A 426 29.36 -0.24 15.62
N LYS A 427 28.60 -0.84 16.54
CA LYS A 427 29.07 -1.72 17.62
C LYS A 427 28.00 -2.74 17.95
N HIS A 428 28.43 -3.92 18.40
CA HIS A 428 27.51 -4.90 18.95
C HIS A 428 26.76 -4.34 20.17
N LEU A 429 25.52 -4.78 20.33
CA LEU A 429 24.72 -4.45 21.50
C LEU A 429 25.39 -5.03 22.76
N PRO A 430 25.52 -4.22 23.84
CA PRO A 430 26.18 -4.69 25.06
C PRO A 430 25.33 -5.77 25.77
N ASN A 431 26.01 -6.66 26.50
CA ASN A 431 25.39 -7.67 27.37
C ASN A 431 24.41 -8.63 26.66
N ARG A 432 24.66 -8.96 25.39
CA ARG A 432 23.88 -9.93 24.61
C ARG A 432 24.63 -11.23 24.46
N ASP A 433 23.85 -12.32 24.46
CA ASP A 433 24.36 -13.64 24.09
C ASP A 433 24.76 -13.65 22.62
N PRO A 434 26.03 -13.90 22.27
CA PRO A 434 26.48 -13.93 20.88
C PRO A 434 25.88 -15.08 20.06
N LEU A 435 25.26 -16.07 20.74
CA LEU A 435 24.59 -17.22 20.11
C LEU A 435 23.14 -16.93 19.75
N ILE A 436 22.62 -15.73 20.06
CA ILE A 436 21.23 -15.32 19.78
C ILE A 436 21.24 -14.02 18.98
N ALA A 437 20.56 -14.02 17.84
CA ALA A 437 20.37 -12.79 17.06
C ALA A 437 19.58 -11.74 17.87
N PRO A 438 19.88 -10.43 17.71
CA PRO A 438 19.13 -9.38 18.39
C PRO A 438 17.67 -9.37 17.93
N SER A 439 16.78 -8.86 18.78
CA SER A 439 15.38 -8.68 18.44
C SER A 439 15.11 -7.39 17.66
N PRO A 440 13.98 -7.27 16.94
CA PRO A 440 13.55 -6.01 16.37
C PRO A 440 13.41 -4.90 17.43
N GLU A 441 12.98 -5.24 18.66
CA GLU A 441 12.85 -4.30 19.79
C GLU A 441 14.20 -3.71 20.21
N ASP A 442 15.25 -4.55 20.29
CA ASP A 442 16.61 -4.13 20.61
C ASP A 442 17.20 -3.17 19.59
N LEU A 443 16.77 -3.31 18.35
CA LEU A 443 17.28 -2.58 17.19
C LEU A 443 16.36 -1.43 16.77
N LYS A 444 15.43 -1.00 17.61
CA LYS A 444 14.57 0.15 17.30
C LYS A 444 15.39 1.37 16.89
N PHE A 445 14.93 2.04 15.84
CA PHE A 445 15.55 3.23 15.26
C PHE A 445 17.00 3.01 14.79
N LYS A 446 17.35 1.75 14.44
CA LYS A 446 18.69 1.40 13.95
C LYS A 446 18.68 0.97 12.50
N VAL A 447 19.78 1.29 11.83
CA VAL A 447 20.11 0.84 10.46
C VAL A 447 21.24 -0.17 10.55
N LEU A 448 21.03 -1.31 9.92
CA LEU A 448 21.99 -2.41 9.81
C LEU A 448 22.53 -2.45 8.38
N VAL A 449 23.81 -2.70 8.21
CA VAL A 449 24.41 -2.88 6.89
C VAL A 449 24.68 -4.38 6.69
N ARG A 450 24.10 -4.93 5.62
CA ARG A 450 24.28 -6.31 5.18
C ARG A 450 25.03 -6.32 3.86
N SER A 451 26.19 -6.96 3.83
CA SER A 451 27.01 -7.12 2.64
C SER A 451 27.94 -8.34 2.77
N VAL A 452 28.72 -8.61 1.75
CA VAL A 452 29.72 -9.69 1.76
C VAL A 452 30.93 -9.27 2.59
N PRO A 453 31.43 -10.13 3.50
CA PRO A 453 32.56 -9.83 4.37
C PRO A 453 33.88 -9.69 3.62
N ARG A 454 34.90 -9.15 4.33
CA ARG A 454 36.29 -9.22 3.91
C ARG A 454 36.72 -10.70 3.85
N LYS A 455 37.35 -11.15 2.74
CA LYS A 455 37.98 -12.46 2.73
C LYS A 455 39.03 -12.53 3.85
N SER A 456 38.83 -13.41 4.83
CA SER A 456 39.91 -13.94 5.63
C SER A 456 40.83 -14.75 4.69
N ASP A 457 42.13 -14.81 4.98
CA ASP A 457 43.11 -15.53 4.19
C ASP A 457 42.87 -17.08 4.13
N GLU A 458 41.76 -17.56 4.68
CA GLU A 458 41.36 -18.96 4.65
C GLU A 458 40.66 -19.28 3.33
N LYS A 459 41.20 -20.28 2.63
CA LYS A 459 40.72 -20.83 1.38
C LYS A 459 39.33 -21.43 1.56
N PHE A 460 38.27 -20.69 1.19
CA PHE A 460 37.01 -21.32 0.81
C PHE A 460 37.14 -21.75 -0.64
N GLU A 461 37.08 -23.07 -0.89
CA GLU A 461 37.05 -23.62 -2.24
C GLU A 461 35.85 -23.06 -3.01
N GLU A 462 36.06 -22.62 -4.23
CA GLU A 462 35.03 -22.10 -5.12
C GLU A 462 34.09 -23.24 -5.51
N ASP A 463 32.78 -23.10 -5.23
CA ASP A 463 31.76 -24.03 -5.76
C ASP A 463 31.64 -23.80 -7.29
N GLU A 464 32.03 -24.79 -8.06
CA GLU A 464 31.91 -24.81 -9.53
C GLU A 464 30.45 -24.89 -10.03
N ASP A 465 29.46 -25.07 -9.15
CA ASP A 465 28.05 -25.28 -9.54
C ASP A 465 27.25 -23.99 -9.84
N ASN A 466 27.90 -22.82 -9.90
CA ASN A 466 27.22 -21.56 -10.17
C ASN A 466 27.54 -21.05 -11.59
N GLU A 467 27.14 -21.84 -12.60
CA GLU A 467 27.40 -21.55 -14.05
C GLU A 467 26.87 -20.19 -14.55
N ASN A 468 26.09 -19.43 -13.74
CA ASN A 468 25.52 -18.14 -14.12
C ASN A 468 25.76 -16.98 -13.14
N SER A 469 26.53 -17.16 -12.05
CA SER A 469 26.99 -16.00 -11.32
C SER A 469 28.19 -15.42 -12.09
N THR A 470 28.01 -14.27 -12.70
CA THR A 470 29.12 -13.40 -13.14
C THR A 470 29.92 -12.94 -11.92
N TRP A 471 30.60 -13.90 -11.30
CA TRP A 471 31.45 -13.69 -10.15
C TRP A 471 32.66 -12.88 -10.61
N ASN A 472 32.68 -11.60 -10.23
CA ASN A 472 33.75 -10.71 -10.61
C ASN A 472 34.96 -10.96 -9.70
N PRO A 473 36.11 -11.38 -10.23
CA PRO A 473 37.33 -11.57 -9.45
C PRO A 473 37.85 -10.30 -8.75
N LEU A 474 37.23 -9.12 -9.00
CA LEU A 474 37.52 -7.87 -8.30
C LEU A 474 36.97 -7.79 -6.85
N ARG A 475 36.20 -8.79 -6.38
CA ARG A 475 35.71 -8.89 -4.98
C ARG A 475 36.80 -9.18 -3.94
N LYS A 476 38.07 -9.02 -4.26
CA LYS A 476 39.16 -9.53 -3.42
C LYS A 476 39.37 -8.83 -2.10
N ASN A 477 38.93 -7.58 -1.93
CA ASN A 477 39.11 -6.86 -0.65
C ASN A 477 37.94 -5.93 -0.36
N VAL A 478 37.41 -5.99 0.86
CA VAL A 478 36.50 -4.98 1.42
C VAL A 478 37.33 -3.99 2.23
N GLU A 479 37.06 -2.71 2.07
CA GLU A 479 37.73 -1.65 2.81
C GLU A 479 37.41 -1.78 4.32
N PRO A 480 38.41 -1.71 5.23
CA PRO A 480 38.22 -1.97 6.65
C PRO A 480 37.13 -1.14 7.31
N GLU A 481 37.06 0.18 7.03
CA GLU A 481 36.04 1.06 7.63
C GLU A 481 34.61 0.72 7.19
N LEU A 482 34.45 0.12 6.00
CA LEU A 482 33.15 -0.38 5.52
C LEU A 482 32.85 -1.76 6.12
N ALA A 483 33.84 -2.65 6.18
CA ALA A 483 33.71 -3.98 6.76
C ALA A 483 33.29 -3.96 8.25
N GLU A 484 33.79 -2.97 9.00
CA GLU A 484 33.39 -2.74 10.40
C GLU A 484 31.90 -2.45 10.60
N LEU A 485 31.16 -2.12 9.53
CA LEU A 485 29.72 -1.87 9.59
C LEU A 485 28.87 -3.16 9.40
N PHE A 486 29.48 -4.28 8.97
CA PHE A 486 28.80 -5.55 8.73
C PHE A 486 28.70 -6.39 10.01
N LEU A 487 28.29 -5.76 11.11
CA LEU A 487 28.24 -6.38 12.45
C LEU A 487 27.18 -7.46 12.60
N TYR A 488 26.04 -7.25 11.94
CA TYR A 488 24.90 -8.16 11.98
C TYR A 488 24.49 -8.52 10.54
N PHE A 489 24.24 -9.80 10.32
CA PHE A 489 23.72 -10.35 9.06
C PHE A 489 24.69 -10.25 7.87
N GLU A 490 26.00 -10.32 8.17
CA GLU A 490 27.03 -10.52 7.17
C GLU A 490 26.64 -11.63 6.18
N ASN A 491 26.79 -11.37 4.86
CA ASN A 491 26.33 -12.32 3.85
C ASN A 491 27.41 -13.37 3.55
N VAL A 492 27.12 -14.62 3.91
CA VAL A 492 28.00 -15.78 3.68
C VAL A 492 27.35 -16.75 2.69
N PRO A 493 28.13 -17.60 2.00
CA PRO A 493 27.59 -18.63 1.12
C PRO A 493 26.57 -19.53 1.83
N TYR A 494 25.51 -19.93 1.12
CA TYR A 494 24.58 -20.95 1.63
C TYR A 494 25.30 -22.31 1.62
N ARG A 495 25.19 -23.05 2.71
CA ARG A 495 25.69 -24.43 2.89
C ARG A 495 24.61 -25.26 3.56
N ASP A 496 24.77 -26.58 3.59
CA ASP A 496 23.88 -27.47 4.35
C ASP A 496 23.80 -27.07 5.84
N TYR A 497 22.76 -27.55 6.51
CA TYR A 497 22.50 -27.18 7.92
C TYR A 497 23.65 -27.59 8.84
N GLY A 498 24.24 -28.78 8.66
CA GLY A 498 25.34 -29.29 9.49
C GLY A 498 26.58 -28.40 9.40
N PHE A 499 27.00 -28.05 8.18
CA PHE A 499 28.11 -27.12 7.96
C PHE A 499 27.79 -25.74 8.55
N ALA A 500 26.60 -25.21 8.27
CA ALA A 500 26.20 -23.89 8.73
C ALA A 500 26.19 -23.80 10.27
N LYS A 501 25.65 -24.81 10.95
CA LYS A 501 25.62 -24.85 12.42
C LYS A 501 27.00 -24.94 13.07
N ALA A 502 27.96 -25.59 12.40
CA ALA A 502 29.34 -25.72 12.88
C ALA A 502 30.22 -24.50 12.61
N ASN A 503 29.94 -23.72 11.55
CA ASN A 503 30.86 -22.70 11.06
C ASN A 503 30.29 -21.28 11.01
N TYR A 504 28.95 -21.11 11.09
CA TYR A 504 28.30 -19.81 11.04
C TYR A 504 27.75 -19.40 12.42
N SER A 505 27.50 -18.11 12.58
CA SER A 505 26.86 -17.53 13.78
C SER A 505 25.47 -16.99 13.40
N PRO A 506 24.59 -16.69 14.39
CA PRO A 506 23.32 -16.02 14.17
C PRO A 506 23.46 -14.65 13.50
N TYR A 507 24.65 -14.09 13.46
CA TYR A 507 24.96 -12.80 12.82
C TYR A 507 25.34 -12.96 11.35
N HIS A 508 25.36 -14.19 10.83
CA HIS A 508 25.51 -14.44 9.39
C HIS A 508 24.14 -14.60 8.72
N SER A 509 24.09 -14.26 7.45
CA SER A 509 22.93 -14.46 6.59
C SER A 509 23.36 -15.07 5.27
N SER A 510 22.43 -15.65 4.53
CA SER A 510 22.69 -16.10 3.15
C SER A 510 21.67 -15.54 2.16
N SER A 511 22.03 -15.48 0.89
CA SER A 511 21.12 -15.12 -0.20
C SER A 511 21.06 -16.26 -1.22
N LEU A 512 19.86 -16.58 -1.67
CA LEU A 512 19.58 -17.57 -2.72
C LEU A 512 18.77 -16.92 -3.85
N ALA A 513 19.18 -17.18 -5.09
CA ALA A 513 18.31 -16.92 -6.23
C ALA A 513 17.08 -17.85 -6.16
N GLU A 514 15.94 -17.39 -6.68
CA GLU A 514 14.67 -18.13 -6.69
C GLU A 514 14.82 -19.59 -7.13
N LYS A 515 15.51 -19.82 -8.25
CA LYS A 515 15.72 -21.18 -8.79
C LYS A 515 16.51 -22.09 -7.83
N THR A 516 17.55 -21.55 -7.23
CA THR A 516 18.37 -22.29 -6.25
C THR A 516 17.59 -22.57 -4.98
N PHE A 517 16.84 -21.58 -4.49
CA PHE A 517 15.94 -21.77 -3.35
C PHE A 517 14.94 -22.89 -3.61
N LEU A 518 14.24 -22.91 -4.75
CA LEU A 518 13.25 -23.93 -5.10
C LEU A 518 13.89 -25.34 -5.15
N LYS A 519 15.13 -25.47 -5.66
CA LYS A 519 15.87 -26.72 -5.66
C LYS A 519 16.12 -27.25 -4.24
N HIS A 520 16.54 -26.39 -3.30
CA HIS A 520 16.73 -26.78 -1.89
C HIS A 520 15.40 -27.07 -1.19
N ALA A 521 14.36 -26.29 -1.48
CA ALA A 521 13.03 -26.50 -0.93
C ALA A 521 12.45 -27.87 -1.30
N GLU A 522 12.71 -28.35 -2.51
CA GLU A 522 12.27 -29.65 -3.00
C GLU A 522 13.12 -30.80 -2.43
N ASN A 523 14.45 -30.67 -2.47
CA ASN A 523 15.36 -31.76 -2.16
C ASN A 523 15.71 -31.87 -0.66
N GLU A 524 15.80 -30.73 0.04
CA GLU A 524 16.30 -30.63 1.41
C GLU A 524 15.40 -29.72 2.28
N PRO A 525 14.07 -29.97 2.30
CA PRO A 525 13.11 -29.05 2.92
C PRO A 525 13.38 -28.79 4.40
N LEU A 526 13.74 -29.82 5.15
CA LEU A 526 13.99 -29.71 6.59
C LEU A 526 15.26 -28.92 6.89
N ASP A 527 16.34 -29.16 6.14
CA ASP A 527 17.61 -28.41 6.24
C ASP A 527 17.38 -26.92 6.01
N LEU A 528 16.62 -26.59 4.97
CA LEU A 528 16.29 -25.24 4.61
C LEU A 528 15.52 -24.51 5.74
N ILE A 529 14.48 -25.16 6.28
CA ILE A 529 13.68 -24.56 7.36
C ILE A 529 14.51 -24.43 8.63
N LEU A 530 15.28 -25.45 9.04
CA LEU A 530 16.14 -25.40 10.22
C LEU A 530 17.11 -24.23 10.18
N GLN A 531 17.64 -23.86 9.00
CA GLN A 531 18.50 -22.69 8.89
C GLN A 531 17.77 -21.39 9.18
N THR A 532 16.48 -21.28 8.81
CA THR A 532 15.68 -20.08 9.03
C THR A 532 15.26 -19.89 10.50
N THR A 533 15.46 -20.85 11.38
CA THR A 533 15.11 -20.74 12.81
C THR A 533 16.13 -19.91 13.61
N TRP A 534 17.35 -19.76 13.13
CA TRP A 534 18.41 -19.13 13.91
C TRP A 534 19.26 -18.11 13.16
N ARG A 535 19.15 -18.01 11.81
CA ARG A 535 19.84 -16.99 10.99
C ARG A 535 18.95 -16.51 9.85
N LEU A 536 19.27 -15.34 9.30
CA LEU A 536 18.50 -14.75 8.20
C LEU A 536 18.82 -15.43 6.86
N LEU A 537 17.76 -15.70 6.10
CA LEU A 537 17.82 -16.14 4.72
C LEU A 537 17.07 -15.14 3.83
N ARG A 538 17.72 -14.74 2.72
CA ARG A 538 17.13 -13.88 1.69
C ARG A 538 16.93 -14.68 0.40
N VAL A 539 15.75 -14.58 -0.20
CA VAL A 539 15.45 -15.11 -1.54
C VAL A 539 15.11 -13.93 -2.46
N TYR A 540 15.65 -13.92 -3.65
CA TYR A 540 15.47 -12.85 -4.64
C TYR A 540 15.12 -13.42 -6.02
N PRO A 541 14.42 -12.62 -6.89
CA PRO A 541 14.01 -13.06 -8.22
C PRO A 541 15.17 -13.52 -9.08
N ASP A 542 14.92 -14.52 -9.91
CA ASP A 542 15.92 -15.02 -10.87
C ASP A 542 16.32 -13.91 -11.86
N GLY A 543 17.61 -13.86 -12.24
CA GLY A 543 18.14 -12.88 -13.18
C GLY A 543 17.52 -12.92 -14.58
N LEU A 544 16.85 -14.03 -14.94
CA LEU A 544 16.10 -14.16 -16.19
C LEU A 544 14.78 -13.37 -16.20
N ARG A 545 14.31 -12.85 -15.07
CA ARG A 545 13.10 -12.01 -14.94
C ARG A 545 13.36 -10.56 -15.39
N GLN A 546 13.77 -10.37 -16.64
CA GLN A 546 14.10 -9.05 -17.20
C GLN A 546 12.88 -8.11 -17.29
N ASP A 547 11.67 -8.67 -17.24
CA ASP A 547 10.38 -7.94 -17.19
C ASP A 547 10.06 -7.38 -15.79
N SER A 548 10.95 -7.57 -14.80
CA SER A 548 10.74 -7.23 -13.40
C SER A 548 9.59 -7.99 -12.71
N SER A 549 9.16 -9.12 -13.26
CA SER A 549 8.15 -9.97 -12.59
C SER A 549 8.66 -10.49 -11.25
N ASN A 550 7.74 -10.75 -10.32
CA ASN A 550 8.07 -11.19 -8.97
C ASN A 550 8.20 -12.70 -8.85
N LEU A 551 9.03 -13.16 -7.91
CA LEU A 551 8.98 -14.51 -7.37
C LEU A 551 7.68 -14.75 -6.60
N ASP A 552 7.31 -16.02 -6.37
CA ASP A 552 6.20 -16.34 -5.47
C ASP A 552 6.65 -16.25 -4.00
N PRO A 553 6.18 -15.23 -3.24
CA PRO A 553 6.58 -15.06 -1.84
C PRO A 553 5.99 -16.13 -0.92
N ILE A 554 4.85 -16.74 -1.29
CA ILE A 554 4.20 -17.79 -0.49
C ILE A 554 5.13 -18.99 -0.35
N SER A 555 5.75 -19.41 -1.46
CA SER A 555 6.73 -20.50 -1.45
C SER A 555 7.89 -20.23 -0.48
N ALA A 556 8.44 -19.00 -0.49
CA ALA A 556 9.51 -18.63 0.43
C ALA A 556 9.05 -18.60 1.90
N TRP A 557 7.88 -18.03 2.18
CA TRP A 557 7.35 -17.95 3.55
C TRP A 557 6.98 -19.31 4.13
N ASN A 558 6.51 -20.25 3.29
CA ASN A 558 6.20 -21.62 3.73
C ASN A 558 7.42 -22.36 4.29
N PHE A 559 8.63 -21.98 3.86
CA PHE A 559 9.91 -22.49 4.39
C PHE A 559 10.55 -21.57 5.43
N GLY A 560 9.83 -20.60 5.98
CA GLY A 560 10.31 -19.73 7.04
C GLY A 560 11.32 -18.67 6.58
N VAL A 561 11.51 -18.47 5.28
CA VAL A 561 12.42 -17.43 4.74
C VAL A 561 11.97 -16.05 5.22
N GLN A 562 12.87 -15.33 5.87
CA GLN A 562 12.57 -14.03 6.44
C GLN A 562 12.45 -12.95 5.35
N MET A 563 13.37 -12.93 4.41
CA MET A 563 13.51 -11.87 3.41
C MET A 563 13.20 -12.39 2.00
N ALA A 564 11.92 -12.46 1.63
CA ALA A 564 11.49 -12.66 0.25
C ALA A 564 11.53 -11.30 -0.46
N ALA A 565 12.56 -11.04 -1.26
CA ALA A 565 12.78 -9.75 -1.87
C ALA A 565 11.94 -9.58 -3.16
N LEU A 566 11.04 -8.59 -3.20
CA LEU A 566 10.16 -8.36 -4.34
C LEU A 566 10.47 -7.05 -5.08
N ASN A 567 10.15 -7.06 -6.36
CA ASN A 567 10.20 -5.91 -7.26
C ASN A 567 8.98 -5.00 -7.03
N TYR A 568 9.11 -3.99 -6.19
CA TYR A 568 8.04 -3.06 -5.81
C TYR A 568 7.54 -2.17 -6.97
N GLN A 569 8.26 -2.15 -8.09
CA GLN A 569 7.85 -1.45 -9.31
C GLN A 569 6.82 -2.23 -10.15
N THR A 570 6.56 -3.50 -9.83
CA THR A 570 5.67 -4.38 -10.59
C THR A 570 4.41 -4.70 -9.79
N ASP A 571 3.26 -4.27 -10.31
CA ASP A 571 1.96 -4.40 -9.67
C ASP A 571 1.26 -5.71 -10.12
N ASP A 572 1.83 -6.88 -9.78
CA ASP A 572 1.28 -8.21 -10.07
C ASP A 572 0.51 -8.82 -8.88
N ASP A 573 -0.08 -10.01 -9.05
CA ASP A 573 -0.81 -10.72 -7.99
C ASP A 573 0.11 -11.09 -6.81
N ARG A 574 1.39 -11.36 -7.08
CA ARG A 574 2.39 -11.69 -6.05
C ARG A 574 2.68 -10.50 -5.16
N MET A 575 2.78 -9.30 -5.76
CA MET A 575 2.94 -8.06 -5.00
C MET A 575 1.66 -7.72 -4.22
N ALA A 576 0.48 -8.00 -4.75
CA ALA A 576 -0.79 -7.84 -4.04
C ALA A 576 -0.86 -8.73 -2.78
N LEU A 577 -0.43 -10.01 -2.88
CA LEU A 577 -0.31 -10.92 -1.74
C LEU A 577 0.74 -10.43 -0.72
N TYR A 578 1.83 -9.87 -1.22
CA TYR A 578 2.89 -9.31 -0.39
C TYR A 578 2.39 -8.14 0.46
N TYR A 579 1.68 -7.20 -0.14
CA TYR A 579 1.02 -6.12 0.60
C TYR A 579 0.00 -6.65 1.60
N GLY A 580 -0.73 -7.72 1.25
CA GLY A 580 -1.66 -8.40 2.13
C GLY A 580 -0.99 -8.94 3.39
N LYS A 581 0.13 -9.65 3.26
CA LYS A 581 0.90 -10.22 4.38
C LYS A 581 1.36 -9.15 5.35
N PHE A 582 1.98 -8.08 4.85
CA PHE A 582 2.54 -7.02 5.69
C PHE A 582 1.54 -5.93 6.11
N ARG A 583 0.25 -6.14 5.88
CA ARG A 583 -0.84 -5.34 6.46
C ARG A 583 -1.01 -5.59 7.95
N ASP A 584 -0.60 -6.74 8.43
CA ASP A 584 -0.68 -7.17 9.82
C ASP A 584 0.36 -6.47 10.73
N ASN A 585 0.22 -6.64 12.03
CA ASN A 585 1.12 -6.13 13.08
C ASN A 585 1.42 -4.62 12.94
N GLY A 586 0.38 -3.82 12.73
CA GLY A 586 0.51 -2.36 12.59
C GLY A 586 1.25 -1.91 11.34
N CYS A 587 1.30 -2.72 10.28
CA CYS A 587 2.07 -2.46 9.06
C CYS A 587 3.57 -2.18 9.34
N CYS A 588 4.12 -2.70 10.46
CA CYS A 588 5.47 -2.36 10.92
C CYS A 588 6.58 -3.00 10.08
N GLY A 589 6.23 -3.90 9.15
CA GLY A 589 7.17 -4.58 8.26
C GLY A 589 7.86 -5.81 8.84
N TYR A 590 7.47 -6.22 10.05
CA TYR A 590 7.89 -7.45 10.73
C TYR A 590 6.66 -8.24 11.15
N ILE A 591 6.57 -9.50 10.74
CA ILE A 591 5.47 -10.41 11.08
C ILE A 591 6.05 -11.65 11.74
N LEU A 592 5.63 -11.96 12.96
CA LEU A 592 6.08 -13.13 13.70
C LEU A 592 5.67 -14.42 12.95
N LYS A 593 6.60 -15.35 12.83
CA LYS A 593 6.33 -16.65 12.24
C LYS A 593 5.45 -17.50 13.17
N PRO A 594 4.66 -18.43 12.61
CA PRO A 594 4.01 -19.46 13.43
C PRO A 594 5.01 -20.24 14.28
N GLU A 595 4.59 -20.63 15.48
CA GLU A 595 5.45 -21.32 16.45
C GLU A 595 6.08 -22.61 15.89
N TYR A 596 5.34 -23.33 15.05
CA TYR A 596 5.84 -24.56 14.42
C TYR A 596 6.94 -24.31 13.35
N LEU A 597 7.09 -23.08 12.85
CA LEU A 597 8.21 -22.64 12.00
C LEU A 597 9.39 -22.06 12.81
N ILE A 598 9.19 -21.79 14.07
CA ILE A 598 10.24 -21.30 14.98
C ILE A 598 10.88 -22.51 15.70
N ASN A 599 10.06 -23.42 16.24
CA ASN A 599 10.49 -24.61 16.98
C ASN A 599 10.55 -25.86 16.09
N VAL A 600 11.16 -25.75 14.93
CA VAL A 600 11.22 -26.85 13.93
C VAL A 600 11.98 -28.07 14.44
N GLU A 601 12.99 -27.91 15.29
CA GLU A 601 13.72 -29.02 15.90
C GLU A 601 12.78 -29.95 16.70
N GLU A 602 11.78 -29.39 17.38
CA GLU A 602 10.78 -30.13 18.16
C GLU A 602 9.60 -30.58 17.27
N THR A 603 9.05 -29.69 16.47
CA THR A 603 7.83 -29.94 15.70
C THR A 603 8.06 -30.81 14.47
N ARG A 604 9.27 -30.79 13.92
CA ARG A 604 9.59 -31.43 12.63
C ARG A 604 8.64 -31.00 11.50
N PHE A 605 8.14 -29.77 11.55
CA PHE A 605 7.26 -29.25 10.55
C PHE A 605 7.91 -29.31 9.15
N ASN A 606 7.14 -29.80 8.18
CA ASN A 606 7.55 -29.87 6.78
C ASN A 606 6.39 -29.40 5.90
N PRO A 607 6.50 -28.29 5.14
CA PRO A 607 5.43 -27.76 4.29
C PRO A 607 5.05 -28.70 3.14
N LEU A 608 5.89 -29.68 2.78
CA LEU A 608 5.59 -30.71 1.80
C LEU A 608 4.82 -31.90 2.39
N ASN A 609 4.75 -32.00 3.72
CA ASN A 609 3.98 -33.05 4.42
C ASN A 609 2.98 -32.42 5.40
N THR A 610 1.76 -32.22 4.93
CA THR A 610 0.70 -31.53 5.67
C THR A 610 -0.25 -32.47 6.41
N GLN A 611 0.15 -33.72 6.70
CA GLN A 611 -0.71 -34.68 7.41
C GLN A 611 -0.86 -34.37 8.91
N ILE A 612 0.16 -33.73 9.52
CA ILE A 612 0.15 -33.36 10.93
C ILE A 612 -0.51 -31.97 11.08
N ASN A 613 -1.42 -31.85 12.05
CA ASN A 613 -2.03 -30.56 12.37
C ASN A 613 -1.17 -29.85 13.42
N PHE A 614 -0.63 -28.69 13.05
CA PHE A 614 0.11 -27.79 13.94
C PHE A 614 -0.66 -26.53 14.29
N ASP A 615 -1.82 -26.31 13.68
CA ASP A 615 -2.65 -25.13 13.81
C ASP A 615 -4.10 -25.56 14.11
N TYR A 616 -4.96 -24.60 14.41
CA TYR A 616 -6.40 -24.85 14.61
C TYR A 616 -7.12 -24.70 13.27
N PRO A 617 -7.54 -25.81 12.62
CA PRO A 617 -8.21 -25.75 11.35
C PRO A 617 -9.51 -24.97 11.43
N GLN A 618 -9.86 -24.25 10.37
CA GLN A 618 -11.11 -23.52 10.27
C GLN A 618 -11.73 -23.67 8.89
N THR A 619 -13.05 -23.55 8.83
CA THR A 619 -13.77 -23.35 7.56
C THR A 619 -14.26 -21.91 7.47
N LEU A 620 -13.84 -21.23 6.42
CA LEU A 620 -14.24 -19.87 6.10
C LEU A 620 -15.30 -19.94 5.00
N THR A 621 -16.54 -19.55 5.34
CA THR A 621 -17.65 -19.46 4.37
C THR A 621 -17.89 -18.01 4.03
N ILE A 622 -17.79 -17.66 2.74
CA ILE A 622 -17.90 -16.28 2.26
C ILE A 622 -19.02 -16.19 1.23
N THR A 623 -19.98 -15.33 1.48
CA THR A 623 -20.98 -14.91 0.48
C THR A 623 -20.59 -13.58 -0.11
N ILE A 624 -20.34 -13.52 -1.41
CA ILE A 624 -20.15 -12.26 -2.15
C ILE A 624 -21.54 -11.73 -2.48
N ILE A 625 -21.96 -10.67 -1.80
CA ILE A 625 -23.31 -10.11 -1.97
C ILE A 625 -23.32 -9.16 -3.15
N SER A 626 -22.48 -8.12 -3.13
CA SER A 626 -22.48 -7.07 -4.15
C SER A 626 -21.13 -6.35 -4.25
N GLY A 627 -20.95 -5.59 -5.32
CA GLY A 627 -19.85 -4.65 -5.52
C GLY A 627 -20.36 -3.21 -5.65
N GLN A 628 -19.51 -2.22 -5.37
CA GLN A 628 -19.85 -0.82 -5.52
C GLN A 628 -18.70 -0.05 -6.16
N PHE A 629 -19.03 0.82 -7.12
CA PHE A 629 -18.10 1.77 -7.75
C PHE A 629 -16.85 1.13 -8.34
N LEU A 630 -16.98 -0.01 -8.99
CA LEU A 630 -15.86 -0.70 -9.61
C LEU A 630 -15.27 0.13 -10.75
N PRO A 631 -13.94 0.28 -10.84
CA PRO A 631 -13.31 1.11 -11.85
C PRO A 631 -13.34 0.39 -13.22
N ARG A 632 -12.99 1.11 -14.26
CA ARG A 632 -12.68 0.52 -15.58
C ARG A 632 -11.27 -0.06 -15.58
N SER A 633 -11.04 -1.01 -16.47
CA SER A 633 -9.72 -1.61 -16.71
C SER A 633 -8.67 -0.54 -17.09
N SER A 634 -9.07 0.49 -17.82
CA SER A 634 -8.23 1.66 -18.09
C SER A 634 -9.06 2.95 -18.22
N ALA A 635 -8.45 4.08 -17.90
CA ALA A 635 -9.06 5.41 -18.07
C ALA A 635 -9.41 5.73 -19.54
N LYS A 636 -8.89 4.99 -20.51
CA LYS A 636 -9.16 5.15 -21.94
C LYS A 636 -10.21 4.18 -22.45
N SER A 637 -10.55 3.15 -21.69
CA SER A 637 -11.61 2.20 -22.06
C SER A 637 -12.93 2.96 -22.18
N LYS A 638 -13.70 2.65 -23.23
CA LYS A 638 -15.08 3.13 -23.40
C LYS A 638 -16.07 2.07 -22.93
N ASP A 639 -15.60 0.88 -22.67
CA ASP A 639 -16.38 -0.25 -22.28
C ASP A 639 -16.85 -0.17 -20.83
N ILE A 640 -18.03 -0.63 -20.54
CA ILE A 640 -18.54 -0.77 -19.17
C ILE A 640 -18.10 -2.15 -18.70
N PRO A 641 -17.48 -2.28 -17.50
CA PRO A 641 -16.99 -3.54 -17.05
C PRO A 641 -18.09 -4.62 -16.94
N ASP A 642 -17.68 -5.85 -17.25
CA ASP A 642 -18.40 -7.10 -17.00
C ASP A 642 -17.82 -7.81 -15.77
N PRO A 643 -18.05 -7.28 -14.53
CA PRO A 643 -17.29 -7.71 -13.38
C PRO A 643 -17.67 -9.09 -12.87
N TYR A 644 -16.65 -9.82 -12.41
CA TYR A 644 -16.77 -10.97 -11.53
C TYR A 644 -15.70 -10.94 -10.44
N VAL A 645 -15.94 -11.68 -9.36
CA VAL A 645 -14.99 -11.76 -8.24
C VAL A 645 -14.33 -13.13 -8.25
N ARG A 646 -13.01 -13.16 -8.35
CA ARG A 646 -12.19 -14.36 -8.10
C ARG A 646 -11.67 -14.30 -6.68
N ILE A 647 -11.94 -15.35 -5.90
CA ILE A 647 -11.44 -15.50 -4.54
C ILE A 647 -10.46 -16.66 -4.54
N SER A 648 -9.29 -16.44 -3.96
CA SER A 648 -8.29 -17.51 -3.81
C SER A 648 -7.64 -17.46 -2.44
N THR A 649 -7.29 -18.64 -1.93
CA THR A 649 -6.48 -18.82 -0.73
C THR A 649 -5.07 -19.25 -1.13
N HIS A 650 -4.07 -18.70 -0.44
CA HIS A 650 -2.65 -18.87 -0.72
C HIS A 650 -1.91 -19.21 0.58
N GLY A 651 -1.34 -20.37 0.64
CA GLY A 651 -0.62 -20.92 1.80
C GLY A 651 0.04 -22.24 1.41
N LEU A 652 -0.03 -23.25 2.30
CA LEU A 652 0.37 -24.60 1.96
C LEU A 652 -0.56 -25.19 0.88
N LEU A 653 -0.08 -26.20 0.15
CA LEU A 653 -0.85 -26.79 -0.97
C LEU A 653 -2.25 -27.26 -0.56
N CYS A 654 -2.41 -27.78 0.68
CA CYS A 654 -3.71 -28.22 1.21
C CYS A 654 -4.72 -27.09 1.42
N ASP A 655 -4.25 -25.85 1.54
CA ASP A 655 -5.08 -24.67 1.81
C ASP A 655 -5.33 -23.81 0.55
N GLN A 656 -4.78 -24.22 -0.59
CA GLN A 656 -4.97 -23.50 -1.85
C GLN A 656 -6.29 -23.86 -2.50
N LYS A 657 -7.12 -22.86 -2.70
CA LYS A 657 -8.41 -22.99 -3.40
C LYS A 657 -8.68 -21.73 -4.22
N VAL A 658 -9.26 -21.89 -5.39
CA VAL A 658 -9.69 -20.79 -6.26
C VAL A 658 -11.14 -21.00 -6.66
N VAL A 659 -11.94 -19.97 -6.47
CA VAL A 659 -13.35 -19.93 -6.88
C VAL A 659 -13.64 -18.60 -7.57
N LYS A 660 -14.73 -18.52 -8.34
CA LYS A 660 -15.17 -17.28 -8.96
C LYS A 660 -16.69 -17.20 -9.00
N THR A 661 -17.21 -15.99 -8.93
CA THR A 661 -18.63 -15.70 -9.14
C THR A 661 -18.99 -15.75 -10.62
N GLN A 662 -20.29 -15.73 -10.92
CA GLN A 662 -20.77 -15.46 -12.27
C GLN A 662 -20.40 -14.04 -12.72
N VAL A 663 -20.37 -13.82 -14.03
CA VAL A 663 -20.13 -12.51 -14.64
C VAL A 663 -21.42 -11.69 -14.63
N VAL A 664 -21.36 -10.45 -14.17
CA VAL A 664 -22.46 -9.49 -14.25
C VAL A 664 -22.19 -8.55 -15.41
N GLN A 665 -23.01 -8.63 -16.46
CA GLN A 665 -22.77 -7.88 -17.69
C GLN A 665 -23.04 -6.39 -17.53
N ASN A 666 -22.15 -5.54 -18.07
CA ASN A 666 -22.29 -4.08 -18.20
C ASN A 666 -22.66 -3.35 -16.89
N ASN A 667 -22.11 -3.81 -15.75
CA ASN A 667 -22.40 -3.20 -14.46
C ASN A 667 -21.18 -3.10 -13.57
N GLY A 668 -20.39 -2.06 -13.74
CA GLY A 668 -19.31 -1.71 -12.83
C GLY A 668 -19.76 -0.90 -11.59
N PHE A 669 -21.05 -0.51 -11.54
CA PHE A 669 -21.51 0.42 -10.50
C PHE A 669 -22.01 -0.27 -9.24
N ASP A 670 -22.95 -1.23 -9.38
CA ASP A 670 -23.60 -1.94 -8.27
C ASP A 670 -23.91 -3.42 -8.60
N PRO A 671 -22.94 -4.20 -9.12
CA PRO A 671 -23.19 -5.60 -9.46
C PRO A 671 -23.59 -6.40 -8.20
N VAL A 672 -24.53 -7.34 -8.38
CA VAL A 672 -25.03 -8.23 -7.32
C VAL A 672 -24.81 -9.68 -7.75
N TRP A 673 -24.19 -10.48 -6.87
CA TRP A 673 -23.90 -11.90 -7.09
C TRP A 673 -24.70 -12.80 -6.16
N ASN A 674 -24.67 -12.56 -4.83
CA ASN A 674 -25.27 -13.42 -3.80
C ASN A 674 -24.78 -14.88 -3.86
N GLU A 675 -23.50 -15.08 -4.12
CA GLU A 675 -22.89 -16.40 -4.26
C GLU A 675 -22.01 -16.75 -3.07
N THR A 676 -22.15 -17.97 -2.57
CA THR A 676 -21.47 -18.46 -1.36
C THR A 676 -20.43 -19.51 -1.71
N PHE A 677 -19.26 -19.39 -1.07
CA PHE A 677 -18.12 -20.27 -1.26
C PHE A 677 -17.53 -20.66 0.09
N GLU A 678 -17.04 -21.92 0.21
CA GLU A 678 -16.40 -22.45 1.40
C GLU A 678 -14.91 -22.66 1.15
N PHE A 679 -14.10 -22.34 2.17
CA PHE A 679 -12.66 -22.51 2.18
C PHE A 679 -12.27 -23.28 3.45
N PRO A 680 -12.06 -24.59 3.37
CA PRO A 680 -11.45 -25.34 4.47
C PRO A 680 -9.97 -25.00 4.53
N ILE A 681 -9.50 -24.52 5.67
CA ILE A 681 -8.13 -24.05 5.89
C ILE A 681 -7.53 -24.79 7.06
N LYS A 682 -6.44 -25.51 6.82
CA LYS A 682 -5.76 -26.34 7.80
C LYS A 682 -4.71 -25.56 8.59
N PHE A 683 -4.05 -24.57 7.94
CA PHE A 683 -2.98 -23.75 8.51
C PHE A 683 -3.30 -22.26 8.39
N PRO A 684 -4.27 -21.72 9.17
CA PRO A 684 -4.72 -20.32 9.05
C PRO A 684 -3.61 -19.29 9.22
N GLN A 685 -2.61 -19.54 10.08
CA GLN A 685 -1.49 -18.62 10.31
C GLN A 685 -0.56 -18.47 9.09
N MET A 686 -0.57 -19.43 8.15
CA MET A 686 0.22 -19.39 6.92
C MET A 686 -0.60 -18.99 5.70
N CYS A 687 -1.93 -18.86 5.84
CA CYS A 687 -2.85 -18.68 4.72
C CYS A 687 -3.22 -17.22 4.53
N LEU A 688 -3.13 -16.74 3.30
CA LEU A 688 -3.67 -15.45 2.84
C LEU A 688 -4.93 -15.69 2.03
N ILE A 689 -5.89 -14.77 2.14
CA ILE A 689 -7.03 -14.70 1.24
C ILE A 689 -6.85 -13.54 0.26
N PHE A 690 -7.24 -13.76 -1.00
CA PHE A 690 -7.09 -12.79 -2.07
C PHE A 690 -8.41 -12.67 -2.86
N PHE A 691 -8.98 -11.48 -2.84
CA PHE A 691 -10.13 -11.08 -3.63
C PHE A 691 -9.65 -10.27 -4.82
N SER A 692 -9.92 -10.72 -6.03
CA SER A 692 -9.60 -10.03 -7.27
C SER A 692 -10.89 -9.77 -8.03
N VAL A 693 -11.22 -8.51 -8.25
CA VAL A 693 -12.32 -8.11 -9.11
C VAL A 693 -11.77 -7.95 -10.52
N LEU A 694 -12.33 -8.71 -11.46
CA LEU A 694 -11.88 -8.78 -12.84
C LEU A 694 -12.96 -8.32 -13.78
N ASP A 695 -12.56 -7.78 -14.92
CA ASP A 695 -13.37 -7.49 -16.07
C ASP A 695 -13.30 -8.68 -17.02
N TYR A 696 -14.44 -9.25 -17.40
CA TYR A 696 -14.47 -10.38 -18.30
C TYR A 696 -14.33 -9.91 -19.74
N ASP A 697 -13.30 -10.40 -20.41
CA ASP A 697 -13.02 -10.16 -21.81
C ASP A 697 -13.16 -11.45 -22.62
N SER A 698 -14.06 -11.46 -23.61
CA SER A 698 -14.24 -12.63 -24.46
C SER A 698 -13.08 -12.88 -25.46
N MET A 699 -12.22 -11.90 -25.71
CA MET A 699 -11.18 -11.93 -26.75
C MET A 699 -9.76 -11.73 -26.22
N SER A 700 -9.58 -11.36 -24.97
CA SER A 700 -8.27 -11.13 -24.31
C SER A 700 -8.23 -11.75 -22.93
N ALA A 701 -7.08 -11.64 -22.25
CA ALA A 701 -7.00 -11.96 -20.82
C ALA A 701 -7.82 -10.94 -20.02
N ASP A 702 -8.52 -11.43 -18.98
CA ASP A 702 -9.33 -10.61 -18.11
C ASP A 702 -8.48 -9.58 -17.36
N ASP A 703 -8.88 -8.33 -17.36
CA ASP A 703 -8.19 -7.24 -16.69
C ASP A 703 -8.58 -7.16 -15.20
N ARG A 704 -7.59 -7.04 -14.31
CA ARG A 704 -7.86 -6.81 -12.89
C ARG A 704 -8.25 -5.35 -12.65
N LEU A 705 -9.50 -5.15 -12.22
CA LEU A 705 -10.06 -3.83 -11.89
C LEU A 705 -9.58 -3.33 -10.54
N ALA A 706 -9.68 -4.18 -9.51
CA ALA A 706 -9.27 -3.87 -8.16
C ALA A 706 -9.06 -5.16 -7.36
N TYR A 707 -8.43 -5.05 -6.19
CA TYR A 707 -8.15 -6.22 -5.35
C TYR A 707 -8.16 -5.92 -3.86
N PHE A 708 -8.19 -6.98 -3.06
CA PHE A 708 -7.89 -6.96 -1.63
C PHE A 708 -7.20 -8.26 -1.23
N SER A 709 -6.21 -8.17 -0.33
CA SER A 709 -5.53 -9.32 0.25
C SER A 709 -5.24 -9.10 1.73
N ALA A 710 -5.35 -10.17 2.53
CA ALA A 710 -5.03 -10.16 3.96
C ALA A 710 -4.73 -11.58 4.47
N PRO A 711 -4.01 -11.76 5.61
CA PRO A 711 -3.97 -13.00 6.34
C PRO A 711 -5.38 -13.45 6.73
N VAL A 712 -5.64 -14.75 6.62
CA VAL A 712 -6.93 -15.32 7.02
C VAL A 712 -7.22 -15.05 8.50
N THR A 713 -6.21 -15.03 9.33
CA THR A 713 -6.30 -14.73 10.78
C THR A 713 -6.80 -13.32 11.10
N MET A 714 -6.76 -12.39 10.15
CA MET A 714 -7.30 -11.03 10.32
C MET A 714 -8.77 -10.91 9.94
N ILE A 715 -9.34 -11.93 9.27
CA ILE A 715 -10.71 -11.89 8.73
C ILE A 715 -11.72 -12.01 9.86
N GLN A 716 -12.79 -11.22 9.79
CA GLN A 716 -13.86 -11.18 10.77
C GLN A 716 -15.17 -11.72 10.22
N ALA A 717 -15.93 -12.41 11.08
CA ALA A 717 -17.25 -12.91 10.76
C ALA A 717 -18.31 -11.79 10.69
N GLY A 718 -19.43 -12.06 10.00
CA GLY A 718 -20.58 -11.19 9.85
C GLY A 718 -20.64 -10.44 8.53
N TYR A 719 -21.52 -9.42 8.44
CA TYR A 719 -21.61 -8.53 7.29
C TYR A 719 -20.43 -7.58 7.26
N ARG A 720 -19.70 -7.53 6.14
CA ARG A 720 -18.45 -6.78 6.00
C ARG A 720 -18.38 -6.03 4.68
N HIS A 721 -17.74 -4.86 4.73
CA HIS A 721 -17.26 -4.19 3.52
C HIS A 721 -15.76 -4.43 3.35
N ILE A 722 -15.37 -4.70 2.11
CA ILE A 722 -13.97 -4.82 1.70
C ILE A 722 -13.63 -3.58 0.89
N THR A 723 -12.86 -2.66 1.44
CA THR A 723 -12.32 -1.56 0.64
C THR A 723 -11.27 -2.09 -0.32
N LEU A 724 -11.56 -2.00 -1.61
CA LEU A 724 -10.68 -2.49 -2.66
C LEU A 724 -9.52 -1.52 -2.95
N ARG A 725 -8.43 -2.07 -3.44
CA ARG A 725 -7.23 -1.34 -3.83
C ARG A 725 -7.01 -1.40 -5.33
N ALA A 726 -6.50 -0.30 -5.89
CA ALA A 726 -5.99 -0.26 -7.25
C ALA A 726 -4.72 -1.11 -7.39
N ASN A 727 -4.32 -1.42 -8.62
CA ASN A 727 -3.14 -2.26 -8.88
C ASN A 727 -1.86 -1.74 -8.21
N ASN A 728 -1.70 -0.42 -8.10
CA ASN A 728 -0.57 0.24 -7.43
C ASN A 728 -0.69 0.28 -5.89
N ASN A 729 -1.62 -0.47 -5.31
CA ASN A 729 -1.96 -0.55 -3.88
C ASN A 729 -2.61 0.72 -3.28
N ASP A 730 -3.03 1.68 -4.08
CA ASP A 730 -3.81 2.82 -3.58
C ASP A 730 -5.21 2.39 -3.14
N GLU A 731 -5.72 3.00 -2.08
CA GLU A 731 -7.12 2.82 -1.70
C GLU A 731 -8.03 3.45 -2.75
N THR A 732 -9.10 2.73 -3.09
CA THR A 732 -10.13 3.19 -4.02
C THR A 732 -11.42 3.49 -3.27
N HIS A 733 -12.41 4.04 -3.97
CA HIS A 733 -13.79 4.13 -3.46
C HIS A 733 -14.60 2.86 -3.73
N SER A 734 -13.98 1.89 -4.41
CA SER A 734 -14.62 0.61 -4.75
C SER A 734 -14.68 -0.29 -3.53
N THR A 735 -15.83 -0.92 -3.32
CA THR A 735 -16.01 -1.88 -2.24
C THR A 735 -16.66 -3.18 -2.72
N LEU A 736 -16.40 -4.27 -1.99
CA LEU A 736 -17.27 -5.45 -2.01
C LEU A 736 -18.04 -5.50 -0.69
N PHE A 737 -19.29 -5.92 -0.75
CA PHE A 737 -20.10 -6.24 0.40
C PHE A 737 -20.28 -7.74 0.50
N VAL A 738 -19.92 -8.29 1.66
CA VAL A 738 -19.83 -9.73 1.88
C VAL A 738 -20.45 -10.13 3.21
N TYR A 739 -20.85 -11.40 3.31
CA TYR A 739 -21.11 -12.03 4.58
C TYR A 739 -20.09 -13.14 4.82
N VAL A 740 -19.53 -13.19 6.01
CA VAL A 740 -18.48 -14.15 6.40
C VAL A 740 -18.93 -14.95 7.60
N ASP A 741 -18.83 -16.28 7.53
CA ASP A 741 -18.94 -17.17 8.68
C ASP A 741 -17.64 -17.92 8.88
N ILE A 742 -17.22 -18.07 10.13
CA ILE A 742 -15.96 -18.72 10.52
C ILE A 742 -16.29 -19.82 11.50
N GLN A 743 -15.99 -21.06 11.12
CA GLN A 743 -16.16 -22.23 11.95
C GLN A 743 -14.78 -22.80 12.34
N ASN A 744 -14.44 -22.70 13.60
CA ASN A 744 -13.21 -23.30 14.13
C ASN A 744 -13.45 -24.77 14.42
N HIS A 745 -12.54 -25.63 13.97
CA HIS A 745 -12.56 -27.05 14.23
C HIS A 745 -11.58 -27.33 15.36
N ASN A 746 -12.11 -27.70 16.54
CA ASN A 746 -11.28 -28.20 17.64
C ASN A 746 -10.77 -29.59 17.24
N ASN A 747 -9.46 -29.82 17.37
CA ASN A 747 -8.84 -31.15 17.21
C ASN A 747 -9.25 -32.10 18.31
#